data_d3f10c8afb4ccc8c99cc9057a013f99e
#
_entry.id   d3f10c8afb4ccc8c99cc9057a013f99e
#
_cell.length_a   1.000
_cell.length_b   1.000
_cell.length_c   1.000
_cell.angle_alpha   90.00
_cell.angle_beta   90.00
_cell.angle_gamma   90.00
#
_symmetry.space_group_name_H-M   'P 1'
#
loop_
_entity.id
_entity.type
_entity.pdbx_description
1 polymer ?
#
loop_
_entity_poly.entity_id
_entity_poly.type
_entity_poly.pdbx_seq_one_letter_code
_entity_poly.pdbx_strand_id
1 'polypeptide(L)'
;MKALSLTFRALTAVLAFVALQAPRLVAATTSSISQHGITWTFGQPVTFGQFVNGDYWVVGPVTVTSVSPAPSVAPPDEVNDLGTNQWGDTGLQSNTTRRNGSMVVMTPGSSQGYDSRGVTYNAATSISFPYTLAVNRSLISSKSRLTIPSQQMHHAIMWTSEKNGNQVMQTAAVLTCLAAAPPADAFRPTYIGGSKPIFTLNQVRWDRLMSLPAGSGMPSWSQWERYLERPWIDHMNGAWQQQWLLPIENMPAYGREYPRILGIAGLMLHSDASQAQKRTLLIRLLQIGIDWRGVVQAGGYWNEGGGVTNGRKFPIVFAARLIDDPYFTAEMPATAIIHEDTQCYYGNGWAGMKALWQMVMHHGTRLPYMHLHPSQYSTYDGGWAATSESYRRCCTIKAWPAQALATLLAGGKAAWNHDSFFDNVDDWMRYEDLYAAGRGGLARPSDETTVFDPFARTMWDLHRNSVPAQPGGTLFRMWNASTNQWVANTPPGGTPVSAPYFNPPAGNFSSAQNIAIATSTSGATIRFTTDGSTPSPTAGTVYASPVPLSATTTLKAIAYKSGVPDSSVSTAKFTFYPPGTVVATAGGSFQNTGFTPRNGGFSATFTATPSASPTDAVVGLSAAAAATYADLAVIIRFSSSGMIDARNGGAYQAARSIPYSANTSYAFRLVVNVVDHTYSAYVTPVGGAEQTLALNYAFRTEQGSVTSLNTWNANVDAAAAGTSLVVAGFSAGTNEPPPGPPTGLKVIPKNDNN
;
A
#
# COMPACT_ATOMS: atom_id res chain seq x y z
N MET A 1 -58.08 -53.41 -45.21
CA MET A 1 -58.12 -52.06 -44.65
C MET A 1 -56.71 -51.75 -44.23
N LYS A 2 -56.08 -50.73 -44.89
CA LYS A 2 -54.69 -50.52 -44.93
C LYS A 2 -54.27 -49.65 -43.69
N ALA A 3 -53.34 -50.18 -42.90
CA ALA A 3 -52.67 -49.41 -41.84
C ALA A 3 -51.45 -48.59 -42.41
N LEU A 4 -51.45 -47.31 -42.21
CA LEU A 4 -50.32 -46.44 -42.54
C LEU A 4 -49.32 -46.49 -41.40
N SER A 5 -48.07 -46.89 -41.70
CA SER A 5 -46.93 -46.76 -40.78
C SER A 5 -46.25 -45.45 -41.01
N LEU A 6 -46.18 -44.61 -39.99
CA LEU A 6 -45.31 -43.42 -39.97
C LEU A 6 -43.92 -43.78 -39.41
N THR A 7 -42.92 -43.70 -40.24
CA THR A 7 -41.52 -43.82 -39.84
C THR A 7 -41.00 -42.46 -39.39
N PHE A 8 -40.69 -42.33 -38.12
CA PHE A 8 -39.91 -41.21 -37.54
C PHE A 8 -38.41 -41.41 -37.86
N ARG A 9 -37.88 -40.55 -38.67
CA ARG A 9 -36.40 -40.43 -38.81
C ARG A 9 -35.89 -39.51 -37.70
N ALA A 10 -35.14 -40.08 -36.76
CA ALA A 10 -34.36 -39.33 -35.79
C ALA A 10 -33.13 -38.72 -36.50
N LEU A 11 -33.08 -37.40 -36.57
CA LEU A 11 -31.92 -36.65 -37.02
C LEU A 11 -30.98 -36.45 -35.84
N THR A 12 -29.90 -37.25 -35.75
CA THR A 12 -28.88 -37.09 -34.74
C THR A 12 -27.93 -35.95 -35.19
N ALA A 13 -28.12 -34.78 -34.61
CA ALA A 13 -27.17 -33.67 -34.77
C ALA A 13 -25.90 -33.98 -33.94
N VAL A 14 -24.82 -34.32 -34.61
CA VAL A 14 -23.49 -34.40 -34.01
C VAL A 14 -22.99 -32.96 -33.81
N LEU A 15 -23.10 -32.42 -32.62
CA LEU A 15 -22.43 -31.21 -32.21
C LEU A 15 -20.92 -31.53 -32.08
N ALA A 16 -20.16 -31.17 -33.10
CA ALA A 16 -18.71 -31.11 -33.01
C ALA A 16 -18.33 -29.96 -32.07
N PHE A 17 -17.99 -30.25 -30.84
CA PHE A 17 -17.30 -29.35 -29.95
C PHE A 17 -15.92 -29.09 -30.56
N VAL A 18 -15.74 -28.00 -31.32
CA VAL A 18 -14.47 -27.43 -31.63
C VAL A 18 -14.01 -26.76 -30.32
N ALA A 19 -13.25 -27.49 -29.52
CA ALA A 19 -12.48 -26.88 -28.46
C ALA A 19 -11.53 -25.86 -29.11
N LEU A 20 -11.87 -24.59 -29.02
CA LEU A 20 -10.91 -23.53 -29.24
C LEU A 20 -9.79 -23.75 -28.18
N GLN A 21 -8.74 -24.44 -28.60
CA GLN A 21 -7.50 -24.41 -27.84
C GLN A 21 -7.05 -22.93 -27.87
N ALA A 22 -7.11 -22.29 -26.69
CA ALA A 22 -6.42 -21.03 -26.50
C ALA A 22 -5.00 -21.21 -27.07
N PRO A 23 -4.47 -20.22 -27.81
CA PRO A 23 -3.14 -20.34 -28.36
C PRO A 23 -2.21 -20.63 -27.19
N ARG A 24 -1.59 -21.82 -27.17
CA ARG A 24 -0.44 -22.11 -26.31
C ARG A 24 0.56 -21.00 -26.66
N LEU A 25 0.74 -20.04 -25.76
CA LEU A 25 1.93 -19.21 -25.78
C LEU A 25 3.10 -20.19 -25.79
N VAL A 26 3.73 -20.36 -26.94
CA VAL A 26 4.99 -21.09 -27.02
C VAL A 26 5.93 -20.28 -26.16
N ALA A 27 6.30 -20.80 -25.01
CA ALA A 27 7.23 -20.12 -24.14
C ALA A 27 8.51 -19.88 -24.96
N ALA A 28 8.93 -18.62 -25.04
CA ALA A 28 10.10 -18.25 -25.81
C ALA A 28 11.32 -18.98 -25.26
N THR A 29 12.23 -19.40 -26.14
CA THR A 29 13.52 -19.97 -25.74
C THR A 29 14.65 -19.01 -26.08
N THR A 30 15.70 -19.00 -25.26
CA THR A 30 16.89 -18.18 -25.47
C THR A 30 18.15 -18.89 -25.01
N SER A 31 19.29 -18.57 -25.60
CA SER A 31 20.60 -18.99 -25.14
C SER A 31 21.25 -18.00 -24.15
N SER A 32 20.66 -16.83 -23.96
CA SER A 32 21.14 -15.85 -22.98
C SER A 32 20.02 -14.94 -22.46
N ILE A 33 20.17 -14.46 -21.22
CA ILE A 33 19.26 -13.50 -20.60
C ILE A 33 20.10 -12.37 -20.03
N SER A 34 19.68 -11.12 -20.27
CA SER A 34 20.33 -9.93 -19.73
C SER A 34 19.40 -9.13 -18.84
N GLN A 35 19.89 -8.72 -17.66
CA GLN A 35 19.16 -7.86 -16.73
C GLN A 35 20.16 -6.96 -15.97
N HIS A 36 19.87 -5.68 -15.85
CA HIS A 36 20.69 -4.72 -15.11
C HIS A 36 22.19 -4.73 -15.47
N GLY A 37 22.52 -4.99 -16.76
CA GLY A 37 23.91 -5.08 -17.23
C GLY A 37 24.63 -6.36 -16.81
N ILE A 38 23.89 -7.38 -16.39
CA ILE A 38 24.35 -8.75 -16.12
C ILE A 38 23.72 -9.67 -17.17
N THR A 39 24.54 -10.52 -17.82
CA THR A 39 24.08 -11.47 -18.83
C THR A 39 24.45 -12.90 -18.43
N TRP A 40 23.49 -13.79 -18.33
CA TRP A 40 23.68 -15.22 -18.17
C TRP A 40 23.61 -15.89 -19.53
N THR A 41 24.61 -16.73 -19.85
CA THR A 41 24.65 -17.56 -21.07
C THR A 41 24.42 -19.01 -20.70
N PHE A 42 23.61 -19.71 -21.47
CA PHE A 42 23.22 -21.10 -21.22
C PHE A 42 23.89 -22.07 -22.20
N GLY A 43 24.14 -23.30 -21.74
CA GLY A 43 24.71 -24.32 -22.58
C GLY A 43 23.78 -24.88 -23.65
N GLN A 44 22.48 -24.70 -23.47
CA GLN A 44 21.39 -25.00 -24.41
C GLN A 44 20.34 -23.92 -24.31
N PRO A 45 19.52 -23.69 -25.36
CA PRO A 45 18.38 -22.80 -25.27
C PRO A 45 17.43 -23.19 -24.14
N VAL A 46 17.04 -22.22 -23.31
CA VAL A 46 16.18 -22.42 -22.12
C VAL A 46 14.85 -21.73 -22.32
N THR A 47 13.79 -22.36 -21.83
CA THR A 47 12.47 -21.72 -21.69
C THR A 47 12.53 -20.67 -20.59
N PHE A 48 12.09 -19.45 -20.85
CA PHE A 48 12.21 -18.33 -19.93
C PHE A 48 11.00 -17.39 -19.96
N GLY A 49 10.92 -16.51 -18.99
CA GLY A 49 10.00 -15.38 -18.92
C GLY A 49 10.34 -14.44 -17.79
N GLN A 50 9.46 -13.50 -17.52
CA GLN A 50 9.63 -12.51 -16.47
C GLN A 50 8.51 -12.61 -15.43
N PHE A 51 8.86 -12.31 -14.18
CA PHE A 51 7.93 -12.03 -13.11
C PHE A 51 7.41 -10.59 -13.21
N VAL A 52 6.36 -10.26 -12.45
CA VAL A 52 5.75 -8.91 -12.48
C VAL A 52 6.71 -7.80 -12.02
N ASN A 53 7.73 -8.12 -11.25
CA ASN A 53 8.78 -7.19 -10.82
C ASN A 53 9.90 -7.00 -11.86
N GLY A 54 9.84 -7.74 -13.00
CA GLY A 54 10.82 -7.68 -14.08
C GLY A 54 11.97 -8.65 -13.99
N ASP A 55 12.14 -9.37 -12.87
CA ASP A 55 13.16 -10.43 -12.75
C ASP A 55 12.84 -11.63 -13.62
N TYR A 56 13.87 -12.40 -14.00
CA TYR A 56 13.72 -13.51 -14.93
C TYR A 56 13.61 -14.87 -14.23
N TRP A 57 12.81 -15.73 -14.83
CA TRP A 57 12.78 -17.16 -14.53
C TRP A 57 13.16 -17.99 -15.74
N VAL A 58 13.68 -19.19 -15.47
CA VAL A 58 13.93 -20.24 -16.46
C VAL A 58 13.30 -21.55 -15.99
N VAL A 59 12.90 -22.39 -16.94
CA VAL A 59 12.45 -23.76 -16.64
C VAL A 59 13.66 -24.68 -16.69
N GLY A 60 13.93 -25.35 -15.58
CA GLY A 60 15.17 -26.12 -15.46
C GLY A 60 15.02 -27.55 -14.93
N PRO A 61 16.15 -28.15 -14.59
CA PRO A 61 17.48 -27.57 -14.36
C PRO A 61 18.13 -27.01 -15.62
N VAL A 62 18.97 -25.96 -15.48
CA VAL A 62 19.68 -25.34 -16.61
C VAL A 62 21.18 -25.21 -16.31
N THR A 63 22.01 -25.35 -17.32
CA THR A 63 23.46 -25.11 -17.19
C THR A 63 23.76 -23.67 -17.63
N VAL A 64 24.16 -22.82 -16.69
CA VAL A 64 24.72 -21.49 -16.96
C VAL A 64 26.21 -21.68 -17.27
N THR A 65 26.60 -21.40 -18.51
CA THR A 65 27.99 -21.59 -18.96
C THR A 65 28.91 -20.44 -18.60
N SER A 66 28.33 -19.23 -18.57
CA SER A 66 29.07 -18.02 -18.21
C SER A 66 28.12 -16.90 -17.72
N VAL A 67 28.69 -15.92 -17.05
CA VAL A 67 28.04 -14.67 -16.69
C VAL A 67 28.90 -13.50 -17.17
N SER A 68 28.26 -12.44 -17.62
CA SER A 68 28.94 -11.18 -17.97
C SER A 68 28.35 -10.02 -17.14
N PRO A 69 29.19 -9.15 -16.52
CA PRO A 69 30.65 -9.22 -16.50
C PRO A 69 31.13 -10.50 -15.82
N ALA A 70 32.18 -11.09 -16.36
CA ALA A 70 32.73 -12.35 -15.83
C ALA A 70 33.32 -12.13 -14.43
N PRO A 71 33.22 -13.15 -13.55
CA PRO A 71 34.02 -13.17 -12.34
C PRO A 71 35.50 -12.99 -12.72
N SER A 72 36.12 -11.95 -12.21
CA SER A 72 37.49 -11.61 -12.60
C SER A 72 38.39 -11.55 -11.38
N VAL A 73 39.66 -11.84 -11.59
CA VAL A 73 40.72 -11.46 -10.67
C VAL A 73 41.32 -10.17 -11.27
N ALA A 74 40.94 -9.02 -10.75
CA ALA A 74 41.49 -7.73 -11.19
C ALA A 74 42.80 -7.44 -10.44
N PRO A 75 43.73 -6.63 -10.97
CA PRO A 75 44.85 -6.14 -10.16
C PRO A 75 44.34 -5.37 -8.96
N PRO A 76 45.14 -5.24 -7.89
CA PRO A 76 44.78 -4.40 -6.75
C PRO A 76 44.36 -3.03 -7.26
N ASP A 77 43.17 -2.56 -6.82
CA ASP A 77 42.77 -1.20 -7.15
C ASP A 77 43.78 -0.22 -6.56
N GLU A 78 44.03 0.86 -7.28
CA GLU A 78 44.76 2.02 -6.73
C GLU A 78 44.03 2.65 -5.52
N VAL A 79 42.82 2.22 -5.27
CA VAL A 79 42.00 2.58 -4.10
C VAL A 79 42.21 1.61 -2.94
N ASN A 80 43.43 1.15 -2.76
CA ASN A 80 43.86 0.38 -1.58
C ASN A 80 43.82 1.16 -0.27
N ASP A 81 43.45 2.43 -0.34
CA ASP A 81 43.40 3.32 0.81
C ASP A 81 41.96 3.55 1.31
N LEU A 82 41.18 2.47 1.31
CA LEU A 82 39.95 2.45 2.10
C LEU A 82 40.27 2.29 3.59
N GLY A 83 41.29 3.03 4.07
CA GLY A 83 41.81 3.01 5.40
C GLY A 83 40.79 2.63 6.47
N THR A 84 41.23 2.22 7.61
CA THR A 84 40.36 2.09 8.77
C THR A 84 39.48 3.33 8.87
N ASN A 85 38.14 3.08 8.93
CA ASN A 85 37.24 4.19 9.25
C ASN A 85 37.65 4.82 10.60
N GLN A 86 37.07 5.96 10.92
CA GLN A 86 37.34 6.63 12.23
C GLN A 86 37.05 5.72 13.45
N TRP A 87 36.47 4.56 13.24
CA TRP A 87 36.12 3.55 14.24
C TRP A 87 37.05 2.32 14.23
N GLY A 88 38.08 2.32 13.38
CA GLY A 88 39.04 1.21 13.28
C GLY A 88 38.54 0.03 12.42
N ASP A 89 37.37 0.12 11.79
CA ASP A 89 36.86 -0.96 10.97
C ASP A 89 37.48 -0.92 9.57
N THR A 90 38.18 -1.97 9.19
CA THR A 90 38.61 -2.23 7.83
C THR A 90 37.43 -2.73 7.01
N GLY A 91 36.46 -1.87 6.75
CA GLY A 91 35.20 -2.25 6.08
C GLY A 91 35.34 -2.81 4.67
N LEU A 92 36.52 -2.68 4.08
CA LEU A 92 36.86 -3.22 2.76
C LEU A 92 38.23 -3.88 2.82
N GLN A 93 38.33 -5.12 2.35
CA GLN A 93 39.59 -5.86 2.34
C GLN A 93 40.36 -5.57 1.05
N SER A 94 41.64 -5.23 1.18
CA SER A 94 42.44 -4.64 0.11
C SER A 94 43.15 -5.63 -0.81
N ASN A 95 43.24 -6.91 -0.50
CA ASN A 95 44.33 -7.72 -1.01
C ASN A 95 43.97 -8.77 -2.05
N THR A 96 42.70 -8.96 -2.38
CA THR A 96 42.29 -9.92 -3.39
C THR A 96 41.11 -9.37 -4.18
N THR A 97 41.29 -9.38 -5.43
CA THR A 97 40.54 -8.65 -6.41
C THR A 97 39.57 -9.54 -7.17
N ARG A 98 38.78 -10.31 -6.47
CA ARG A 98 37.68 -11.00 -7.11
C ARG A 98 36.47 -10.12 -7.15
N ARG A 99 35.93 -9.91 -8.37
CA ARG A 99 34.78 -9.05 -8.67
C ARG A 99 33.72 -9.82 -9.44
N ASN A 100 32.53 -9.26 -9.52
CA ASN A 100 31.42 -9.75 -10.31
C ASN A 100 31.04 -11.20 -9.92
N GLY A 101 31.05 -11.51 -8.63
CA GLY A 101 30.73 -12.86 -8.17
C GLY A 101 29.25 -13.17 -8.27
N SER A 102 28.96 -14.46 -8.18
CA SER A 102 27.58 -14.97 -8.15
C SER A 102 27.43 -15.98 -7.01
N MET A 103 26.22 -16.06 -6.45
CA MET A 103 25.88 -16.97 -5.35
C MET A 103 24.53 -17.64 -5.56
N VAL A 104 24.40 -18.86 -5.03
CA VAL A 104 23.12 -19.49 -4.73
C VAL A 104 23.03 -19.61 -3.21
N VAL A 105 22.11 -18.88 -2.61
CA VAL A 105 22.00 -18.74 -1.15
C VAL A 105 20.92 -19.67 -0.64
N MET A 106 21.30 -20.66 0.18
CA MET A 106 20.36 -21.63 0.77
C MET A 106 19.91 -21.22 2.17
N THR A 107 20.81 -20.68 2.96
CA THR A 107 20.59 -20.18 4.32
C THR A 107 21.34 -18.87 4.50
N PRO A 108 20.84 -17.97 5.33
CA PRO A 108 21.59 -16.79 5.73
C PRO A 108 22.94 -17.20 6.35
N GLY A 109 23.96 -16.39 6.10
CA GLY A 109 25.31 -16.68 6.57
C GLY A 109 26.06 -15.41 6.96
N SER A 110 27.30 -15.58 7.40
CA SER A 110 28.18 -14.46 7.78
C SER A 110 29.18 -14.12 6.68
N SER A 111 29.06 -14.70 5.47
CA SER A 111 30.01 -14.46 4.38
C SER A 111 29.32 -14.30 3.03
N GLN A 112 29.98 -13.59 2.13
CA GLN A 112 29.53 -13.33 0.75
C GLN A 112 30.62 -13.72 -0.27
N GLY A 113 30.21 -14.03 -1.50
CA GLY A 113 31.09 -14.39 -2.61
C GLY A 113 31.00 -13.43 -3.81
N TYR A 114 30.48 -12.22 -3.62
CA TYR A 114 30.25 -11.29 -4.74
C TYR A 114 31.46 -10.44 -5.09
N ASP A 115 32.14 -9.89 -4.07
CA ASP A 115 33.28 -8.96 -4.25
C ASP A 115 34.22 -9.05 -3.06
N SER A 116 35.49 -9.30 -3.32
CA SER A 116 36.50 -9.48 -2.27
C SER A 116 36.86 -8.17 -1.52
N ARG A 117 36.44 -7.03 -2.04
CA ARG A 117 36.57 -5.75 -1.34
C ARG A 117 35.51 -5.56 -0.26
N GLY A 118 34.40 -6.30 -0.33
CA GLY A 118 33.37 -6.30 0.70
C GLY A 118 33.80 -7.09 1.92
N VAL A 119 33.27 -6.71 3.08
CA VAL A 119 33.52 -7.43 4.33
C VAL A 119 33.08 -8.90 4.21
N THR A 120 33.72 -9.76 4.97
CA THR A 120 33.38 -11.20 5.09
C THR A 120 33.36 -11.95 3.76
N TYR A 121 34.16 -11.54 2.78
CA TYR A 121 34.30 -12.27 1.53
C TYR A 121 34.83 -13.68 1.77
N ASN A 122 34.20 -14.65 1.16
CA ASN A 122 34.63 -16.04 1.15
C ASN A 122 34.52 -16.62 -0.26
N ALA A 123 35.64 -16.90 -0.89
CA ALA A 123 35.70 -17.43 -2.25
C ALA A 123 34.92 -18.74 -2.41
N ALA A 124 34.81 -19.57 -1.35
CA ALA A 124 34.10 -20.82 -1.38
C ALA A 124 32.56 -20.66 -1.55
N THR A 125 32.03 -19.50 -1.28
CA THR A 125 30.59 -19.18 -1.47
C THR A 125 30.29 -18.65 -2.87
N SER A 126 31.33 -18.31 -3.66
CA SER A 126 31.17 -17.83 -5.03
C SER A 126 31.02 -19.00 -6.01
N ILE A 127 30.08 -18.86 -6.94
CA ILE A 127 29.84 -19.85 -8.01
C ILE A 127 30.93 -19.75 -9.07
N SER A 128 31.43 -20.91 -9.49
CA SER A 128 32.26 -21.06 -10.68
C SER A 128 31.44 -21.57 -11.85
N PHE A 129 31.67 -21.06 -13.05
CA PHE A 129 30.99 -21.49 -14.27
C PHE A 129 31.84 -22.43 -15.12
N PRO A 130 31.25 -23.44 -15.83
CA PRO A 130 29.80 -23.69 -15.94
C PRO A 130 29.18 -24.20 -14.62
N TYR A 131 27.93 -23.78 -14.36
CA TYR A 131 27.17 -24.13 -13.16
C TYR A 131 25.78 -24.64 -13.52
N THR A 132 25.38 -25.78 -12.98
CA THR A 132 24.02 -26.31 -13.13
C THR A 132 23.12 -25.72 -12.06
N LEU A 133 22.26 -24.79 -12.46
CA LEU A 133 21.24 -24.20 -11.60
C LEU A 133 20.06 -25.17 -11.49
N ALA A 134 19.93 -25.78 -10.34
CA ALA A 134 18.88 -26.76 -10.06
C ALA A 134 17.50 -26.07 -9.94
N VAL A 135 16.45 -26.85 -10.13
CA VAL A 135 15.06 -26.42 -9.91
C VAL A 135 14.90 -25.91 -8.48
N ASN A 136 14.08 -24.87 -8.32
CA ASN A 136 13.83 -24.15 -7.06
C ASN A 136 15.10 -23.54 -6.44
N ARG A 137 15.98 -23.03 -7.29
CA ARG A 137 17.15 -22.23 -6.89
C ARG A 137 17.13 -20.88 -7.59
N SER A 138 17.71 -19.89 -6.93
CA SER A 138 17.95 -18.59 -7.52
C SER A 138 19.44 -18.29 -7.56
N LEU A 139 19.94 -17.92 -8.74
CA LEU A 139 21.30 -17.46 -8.94
C LEU A 139 21.31 -15.94 -8.84
N ILE A 140 21.97 -15.43 -7.83
CA ILE A 140 22.21 -14.00 -7.64
C ILE A 140 23.55 -13.67 -8.26
N SER A 141 23.58 -12.77 -9.21
CA SER A 141 24.82 -12.29 -9.84
C SER A 141 25.01 -10.82 -9.62
N SER A 142 26.24 -10.38 -9.42
CA SER A 142 26.60 -8.99 -9.18
C SER A 142 27.44 -8.42 -10.30
N LYS A 143 27.35 -7.11 -10.47
CA LYS A 143 28.32 -6.31 -11.19
C LYS A 143 29.00 -5.38 -10.18
N SER A 144 30.28 -5.52 -10.06
CA SER A 144 31.08 -4.74 -9.11
C SER A 144 31.29 -3.30 -9.59
N ARG A 145 31.43 -2.36 -8.67
CA ARG A 145 31.85 -0.99 -8.99
C ARG A 145 33.29 -1.00 -9.50
N LEU A 146 33.55 -0.17 -10.50
CA LEU A 146 34.91 0.01 -11.02
C LEU A 146 35.80 0.70 -10.00
N THR A 147 35.29 1.78 -9.40
CA THR A 147 35.97 2.53 -8.36
C THR A 147 35.07 2.69 -7.16
N ILE A 148 35.63 2.59 -5.96
CA ILE A 148 34.93 2.90 -4.72
C ILE A 148 35.63 4.16 -4.19
N PRO A 149 34.92 5.29 -4.01
CA PRO A 149 35.54 6.49 -3.49
C PRO A 149 36.15 6.21 -2.12
N SER A 150 37.44 6.57 -1.95
CA SER A 150 38.05 6.59 -0.65
C SER A 150 37.37 7.64 0.19
N GLN A 151 36.92 7.23 1.35
CA GLN A 151 36.34 8.11 2.35
C GLN A 151 35.01 8.78 1.99
N GLN A 152 34.09 8.40 2.58
CA GLN A 152 33.30 9.15 3.55
C GLN A 152 32.07 8.41 3.82
N MET A 153 32.21 7.87 4.80
CA MET A 153 31.31 7.24 5.67
C MET A 153 30.20 8.13 6.11
N HIS A 154 29.10 7.59 6.13
CA HIS A 154 27.96 7.74 7.03
C HIS A 154 27.20 9.08 7.03
N HIS A 155 27.84 10.24 7.04
CA HIS A 155 27.14 11.51 7.28
C HIS A 155 26.89 12.39 6.05
N ALA A 156 27.80 12.36 5.07
CA ALA A 156 27.68 13.20 3.88
C ALA A 156 26.72 12.63 2.81
N ILE A 157 26.41 11.37 2.89
CA ILE A 157 25.67 10.64 1.87
C ILE A 157 24.18 10.99 1.88
N MET A 158 23.67 11.41 3.01
CA MET A 158 22.25 11.51 3.25
C MET A 158 21.57 12.70 2.61
N TRP A 159 22.33 13.65 2.13
CA TRP A 159 21.78 14.93 1.72
C TRP A 159 22.14 15.37 0.31
N THR A 160 23.23 14.88 -0.30
CA THR A 160 23.75 15.56 -1.48
C THR A 160 24.22 14.72 -2.66
N SER A 161 24.53 13.44 -2.56
CA SER A 161 24.88 12.67 -3.76
C SER A 161 24.80 11.15 -3.59
N GLU A 162 24.16 10.50 -4.54
CA GLU A 162 24.06 9.05 -4.69
C GLU A 162 25.40 8.36 -5.01
N LYS A 163 26.52 9.11 -5.03
CA LYS A 163 27.80 8.65 -5.56
C LYS A 163 28.79 8.12 -4.51
N ASN A 164 28.53 8.31 -3.25
CA ASN A 164 29.55 8.14 -2.18
C ASN A 164 29.32 6.95 -1.25
N GLY A 165 28.50 5.95 -1.63
CA GLY A 165 28.32 4.78 -0.78
C GLY A 165 29.51 3.82 -0.84
N ASN A 166 29.80 3.15 0.29
CA ASN A 166 30.86 2.14 0.40
C ASN A 166 30.47 0.78 -0.18
N GLN A 167 29.27 0.66 -0.77
CA GLN A 167 28.85 -0.58 -1.40
C GLN A 167 29.83 -0.98 -2.51
N VAL A 168 30.21 -2.26 -2.51
CA VAL A 168 31.11 -2.82 -3.52
C VAL A 168 30.37 -3.18 -4.81
N MET A 169 29.06 -3.43 -4.72
CA MET A 169 28.25 -3.77 -5.89
C MET A 169 27.66 -2.52 -6.56
N GLN A 170 27.86 -2.41 -7.87
CA GLN A 170 27.18 -1.45 -8.71
C GLN A 170 25.69 -1.82 -8.84
N THR A 171 25.45 -3.06 -9.23
CA THR A 171 24.12 -3.63 -9.42
C THR A 171 24.11 -5.13 -9.14
N ALA A 172 22.91 -5.69 -9.02
CA ALA A 172 22.68 -7.13 -8.91
C ALA A 172 21.44 -7.54 -9.69
N ALA A 173 21.39 -8.82 -10.08
CA ALA A 173 20.21 -9.42 -10.71
C ALA A 173 20.02 -10.85 -10.19
N VAL A 174 18.77 -11.33 -10.26
CA VAL A 174 18.37 -12.65 -9.76
C VAL A 174 17.72 -13.44 -10.89
N LEU A 175 18.33 -14.59 -11.24
CA LEU A 175 17.76 -15.58 -12.14
C LEU A 175 17.17 -16.72 -11.32
N THR A 176 15.89 -17.00 -11.43
CA THR A 176 15.20 -18.06 -10.70
C THR A 176 14.90 -19.25 -11.60
N CYS A 177 15.35 -20.43 -11.22
CA CYS A 177 15.06 -21.69 -11.91
C CYS A 177 13.85 -22.38 -11.26
N LEU A 178 12.82 -22.65 -12.05
CA LEU A 178 11.57 -23.28 -11.64
C LEU A 178 11.35 -24.59 -12.39
N ALA A 179 10.49 -25.48 -11.86
CA ALA A 179 10.13 -26.74 -12.51
C ALA A 179 9.21 -26.51 -13.73
N ALA A 180 8.46 -25.43 -13.75
CA ALA A 180 7.54 -25.03 -14.82
C ALA A 180 7.41 -23.52 -14.86
N ALA A 181 6.85 -22.97 -15.95
CA ALA A 181 6.52 -21.58 -16.06
C ALA A 181 5.49 -21.18 -14.99
N PRO A 182 5.74 -20.09 -14.24
CA PRO A 182 4.80 -19.60 -13.24
C PRO A 182 3.60 -18.87 -13.92
N PRO A 183 2.53 -18.54 -13.17
CA PRO A 183 1.49 -17.63 -13.66
C PRO A 183 2.06 -16.33 -14.19
N ALA A 184 1.40 -15.74 -15.18
CA ALA A 184 1.88 -14.50 -15.85
C ALA A 184 1.94 -13.30 -14.90
N ASP A 185 1.14 -13.31 -13.84
CA ASP A 185 1.08 -12.27 -12.81
C ASP A 185 1.86 -12.63 -11.52
N ALA A 186 2.77 -13.61 -11.62
CA ALA A 186 3.56 -14.07 -10.48
C ALA A 186 4.63 -13.07 -10.05
N PHE A 187 4.77 -12.87 -8.74
CA PHE A 187 5.96 -12.29 -8.13
C PHE A 187 7.13 -13.30 -8.17
N ARG A 188 8.35 -12.79 -8.22
CA ARG A 188 9.52 -13.65 -8.03
C ARG A 188 9.49 -14.22 -6.61
N PRO A 189 9.58 -15.54 -6.44
CA PRO A 189 9.74 -16.12 -5.11
C PRO A 189 11.05 -15.63 -4.47
N THR A 190 11.15 -15.70 -3.16
CA THR A 190 12.36 -15.26 -2.45
C THR A 190 13.63 -15.85 -3.08
N TYR A 191 14.68 -15.04 -3.16
CA TYR A 191 15.96 -15.46 -3.74
C TYR A 191 16.69 -16.52 -2.87
N ILE A 192 16.36 -16.64 -1.59
CA ILE A 192 16.99 -17.54 -0.64
C ILE A 192 16.24 -18.87 -0.52
N GLY A 193 16.95 -19.93 -0.14
CA GLY A 193 16.37 -21.23 0.18
C GLY A 193 15.90 -22.05 -1.03
N GLY A 194 15.39 -23.24 -0.73
CA GLY A 194 14.86 -24.17 -1.72
C GLY A 194 13.35 -24.20 -1.84
N SER A 195 12.62 -23.61 -0.90
CA SER A 195 11.18 -23.37 -1.02
C SER A 195 10.95 -22.11 -1.84
N LYS A 196 10.13 -22.20 -2.89
CA LYS A 196 9.84 -21.12 -3.81
C LYS A 196 8.32 -20.92 -3.93
N PRO A 197 7.64 -20.47 -2.85
CA PRO A 197 6.22 -20.17 -2.92
C PRO A 197 5.99 -19.06 -3.95
N ILE A 198 4.99 -19.26 -4.80
CA ILE A 198 4.60 -18.31 -5.84
C ILE A 198 3.39 -17.53 -5.34
N PHE A 199 3.51 -16.21 -5.34
CA PHE A 199 2.43 -15.27 -5.08
C PHE A 199 2.09 -14.55 -6.38
N THR A 200 0.86 -14.11 -6.52
CA THR A 200 0.38 -13.44 -7.73
C THR A 200 -0.19 -12.06 -7.42
N LEU A 201 -0.21 -11.22 -8.44
CA LEU A 201 -0.76 -9.88 -8.29
C LEU A 201 -2.27 -9.89 -7.97
N ASN A 202 -2.97 -10.96 -8.36
CA ASN A 202 -4.38 -11.17 -8.04
C ASN A 202 -4.65 -11.42 -6.54
N GLN A 203 -3.64 -11.86 -5.78
CA GLN A 203 -3.74 -12.02 -4.33
C GLN A 203 -3.56 -10.69 -3.58
N VAL A 204 -3.20 -9.62 -4.29
CA VAL A 204 -2.93 -8.33 -3.64
C VAL A 204 -4.22 -7.63 -3.24
N ARG A 205 -4.38 -7.37 -1.97
CA ARG A 205 -5.50 -6.68 -1.35
C ARG A 205 -5.34 -5.16 -1.47
N TRP A 206 -5.64 -4.65 -2.64
CA TRP A 206 -5.64 -3.22 -2.93
C TRP A 206 -6.57 -2.41 -2.03
N ASP A 207 -7.65 -3.05 -1.55
CA ASP A 207 -8.61 -2.49 -0.61
C ASP A 207 -8.03 -2.19 0.78
N ARG A 208 -6.85 -2.72 1.10
CA ARG A 208 -6.10 -2.41 2.33
C ARG A 208 -5.19 -1.20 2.19
N LEU A 209 -5.03 -0.67 0.99
CA LEU A 209 -4.37 0.60 0.76
C LEU A 209 -5.40 1.71 0.89
N MET A 210 -5.17 2.61 1.84
CA MET A 210 -5.99 3.81 1.98
C MET A 210 -5.84 4.69 0.73
N SER A 211 -6.82 5.57 0.51
CA SER A 211 -6.73 6.64 -0.49
C SER A 211 -6.85 7.97 0.25
N LEU A 212 -5.72 8.51 0.65
CA LEU A 212 -5.61 9.66 1.53
C LEU A 212 -5.02 10.86 0.80
N PRO A 213 -5.51 12.08 1.02
CA PRO A 213 -4.84 13.27 0.52
C PRO A 213 -3.39 13.29 0.98
N ALA A 214 -2.48 13.34 0.02
CA ALA A 214 -1.04 13.27 0.30
C ALA A 214 -0.48 14.54 0.95
N GLY A 215 -1.18 15.67 0.83
CA GLY A 215 -0.68 16.96 1.29
C GLY A 215 0.54 17.42 0.48
N SER A 216 1.40 18.23 1.11
CA SER A 216 2.59 18.76 0.46
C SER A 216 3.81 17.85 0.63
N GLY A 217 4.77 17.97 -0.28
CA GLY A 217 6.08 17.32 -0.17
C GLY A 217 6.15 15.89 -0.67
N MET A 218 5.11 15.39 -1.37
CA MET A 218 5.16 14.04 -1.95
C MET A 218 6.37 13.91 -2.90
N PRO A 219 7.19 12.88 -2.71
CA PRO A 219 8.36 12.66 -3.56
C PRO A 219 7.99 12.22 -4.97
N SER A 220 8.99 12.26 -5.87
CA SER A 220 8.84 11.76 -7.24
C SER A 220 8.62 10.24 -7.26
N TRP A 221 7.56 9.79 -7.94
CA TRP A 221 7.27 8.37 -8.16
C TRP A 221 8.44 7.65 -8.85
N SER A 222 8.97 8.23 -9.93
CA SER A 222 10.07 7.63 -10.70
C SER A 222 11.33 7.45 -9.86
N GLN A 223 11.64 8.36 -8.95
CA GLN A 223 12.79 8.24 -8.05
C GLN A 223 12.60 7.10 -7.06
N TRP A 224 11.42 7.01 -6.42
CA TRP A 224 11.15 5.95 -5.46
C TRP A 224 11.04 4.58 -6.12
N GLU A 225 10.44 4.50 -7.29
CA GLU A 225 10.43 3.28 -8.10
C GLU A 225 11.86 2.83 -8.45
N ARG A 226 12.75 3.76 -8.82
CA ARG A 226 14.15 3.46 -9.11
C ARG A 226 14.89 2.88 -7.89
N TYR A 227 14.67 3.42 -6.69
CA TYR A 227 15.28 2.89 -5.47
C TYR A 227 14.94 1.42 -5.20
N LEU A 228 13.77 0.97 -5.60
CA LEU A 228 13.27 -0.37 -5.36
C LEU A 228 13.37 -1.28 -6.61
N GLU A 229 14.02 -0.85 -7.67
CA GLU A 229 14.03 -1.55 -8.94
C GLU A 229 14.89 -2.82 -8.92
N ARG A 230 16.06 -2.77 -8.30
CA ARG A 230 16.97 -3.92 -8.24
C ARG A 230 16.72 -4.75 -6.98
N PRO A 231 17.14 -6.02 -6.98
CA PRO A 231 17.01 -6.85 -5.77
C PRO A 231 17.73 -6.23 -4.58
N TRP A 232 17.04 -6.17 -3.44
CA TRP A 232 17.63 -5.75 -2.17
C TRP A 232 18.28 -6.96 -1.50
N ILE A 233 19.55 -7.19 -1.80
CA ILE A 233 20.32 -8.32 -1.29
C ILE A 233 20.70 -8.09 0.16
N ASP A 234 20.17 -8.89 1.07
CA ASP A 234 20.39 -8.73 2.50
C ASP A 234 20.24 -10.06 3.25
N HIS A 235 21.09 -11.03 2.91
CA HIS A 235 21.05 -12.39 3.46
C HIS A 235 22.18 -12.69 4.45
N MET A 236 22.96 -11.69 4.83
CA MET A 236 24.03 -11.86 5.81
C MET A 236 23.52 -11.56 7.21
N ASN A 237 23.84 -12.44 8.14
CA ASN A 237 23.57 -12.21 9.56
C ASN A 237 24.62 -11.28 10.17
N GLY A 238 24.21 -10.41 11.08
CA GLY A 238 25.07 -9.47 11.79
C GLY A 238 24.75 -8.02 11.50
N ALA A 239 25.42 -7.10 12.18
CA ALA A 239 25.02 -5.70 12.23
C ALA A 239 25.64 -4.85 11.10
N TRP A 240 26.90 -5.06 10.76
CA TRP A 240 27.62 -4.16 9.85
C TRP A 240 27.69 -4.65 8.40
N GLN A 241 27.57 -5.94 8.18
CA GLN A 241 27.88 -6.56 6.91
C GLN A 241 26.83 -6.32 5.84
N GLN A 242 25.56 -6.16 6.22
CA GLN A 242 24.42 -6.03 5.31
C GLN A 242 24.52 -4.79 4.44
N GLN A 243 25.00 -3.68 4.97
CA GLN A 243 25.06 -2.43 4.21
C GLN A 243 25.99 -2.50 2.99
N TRP A 244 26.93 -3.44 2.97
CA TRP A 244 27.88 -3.57 1.88
C TRP A 244 27.36 -4.40 0.71
N LEU A 245 26.30 -5.17 0.90
CA LEU A 245 25.70 -6.03 -0.13
C LEU A 245 24.60 -5.33 -0.94
N LEU A 246 24.01 -4.26 -0.43
CA LEU A 246 23.01 -3.54 -1.20
C LEU A 246 23.66 -2.85 -2.41
N PRO A 247 23.18 -3.08 -3.65
CA PRO A 247 23.69 -2.38 -4.82
C PRO A 247 23.57 -0.87 -4.69
N ILE A 248 24.61 -0.12 -5.07
CA ILE A 248 24.57 1.34 -4.99
C ILE A 248 23.51 1.97 -5.90
N GLU A 249 23.15 1.29 -6.97
CA GLU A 249 22.08 1.74 -7.86
C GLU A 249 20.69 1.73 -7.22
N ASN A 250 20.49 1.02 -6.11
CA ASN A 250 19.27 1.14 -5.33
C ASN A 250 19.26 2.47 -4.58
N MET A 251 20.16 2.63 -3.63
CA MET A 251 20.25 3.82 -2.79
C MET A 251 21.65 3.95 -2.18
N PRO A 252 22.03 5.14 -1.71
CA PRO A 252 23.26 5.31 -0.93
C PRO A 252 23.22 4.48 0.35
N ALA A 253 24.38 3.94 0.74
CA ALA A 253 24.48 3.03 1.86
C ALA A 253 24.57 3.74 3.20
N TYR A 254 23.48 3.84 3.89
CA TYR A 254 23.44 3.84 5.34
C TYR A 254 22.11 3.28 5.83
N GLY A 255 22.13 2.48 6.88
CA GLY A 255 20.96 1.73 7.34
C GLY A 255 19.72 2.56 7.63
N ARG A 256 19.86 3.81 8.09
CA ARG A 256 18.73 4.72 8.33
C ARG A 256 17.96 5.12 7.05
N GLU A 257 18.59 5.03 5.89
CA GLU A 257 17.93 5.31 4.62
C GLU A 257 16.93 4.20 4.24
N TYR A 258 17.12 2.98 4.74
CA TYR A 258 16.18 1.88 4.52
C TYR A 258 14.79 2.20 5.08
N PRO A 259 14.61 2.46 6.39
CA PRO A 259 13.30 2.80 6.93
C PRO A 259 12.74 4.08 6.34
N ARG A 260 13.60 5.06 5.99
CA ARG A 260 13.18 6.29 5.33
C ARG A 260 12.58 5.99 3.96
N ILE A 261 13.32 5.36 3.07
CA ILE A 261 12.89 5.10 1.69
C ILE A 261 11.70 4.14 1.67
N LEU A 262 11.77 3.05 2.42
CA LEU A 262 10.71 2.04 2.44
C LEU A 262 9.44 2.57 3.11
N GLY A 263 9.57 3.31 4.22
CA GLY A 263 8.43 3.93 4.90
C GLY A 263 7.74 4.98 4.03
N ILE A 264 8.51 5.83 3.34
CA ILE A 264 7.97 6.81 2.38
C ILE A 264 7.26 6.09 1.22
N ALA A 265 7.85 5.02 0.66
CA ALA A 265 7.18 4.20 -0.36
C ALA A 265 5.82 3.70 0.12
N GLY A 266 5.73 3.22 1.37
CA GLY A 266 4.49 2.81 1.99
C GLY A 266 3.47 3.97 2.10
N LEU A 267 3.89 5.14 2.53
CA LEU A 267 3.01 6.32 2.60
C LEU A 267 2.54 6.79 1.23
N MET A 268 3.41 6.79 0.21
CA MET A 268 3.02 7.10 -1.18
C MET A 268 1.92 6.14 -1.66
N LEU A 269 2.00 4.85 -1.30
CA LEU A 269 0.99 3.86 -1.65
C LEU A 269 -0.35 4.08 -0.93
N HIS A 270 -0.36 4.74 0.22
CA HIS A 270 -1.58 5.16 0.91
C HIS A 270 -2.15 6.50 0.44
N SER A 271 -1.49 7.19 -0.49
CA SER A 271 -2.00 8.45 -1.07
C SER A 271 -3.24 8.23 -1.93
N ASP A 272 -3.83 9.29 -2.43
CA ASP A 272 -4.97 9.31 -3.34
C ASP A 272 -4.57 9.15 -4.82
N ALA A 273 -3.33 8.80 -5.11
CA ALA A 273 -2.86 8.45 -6.44
C ALA A 273 -3.59 7.22 -7.01
N SER A 274 -3.73 7.15 -8.32
CA SER A 274 -4.40 6.04 -9.00
C SER A 274 -3.68 4.70 -8.78
N GLN A 275 -4.40 3.59 -8.88
CA GLN A 275 -3.80 2.25 -8.81
C GLN A 275 -2.74 2.05 -9.90
N ALA A 276 -2.95 2.59 -11.10
CA ALA A 276 -1.99 2.52 -12.19
C ALA A 276 -0.67 3.19 -11.81
N GLN A 277 -0.73 4.36 -11.17
CA GLN A 277 0.45 5.08 -10.70
C GLN A 277 1.16 4.37 -9.54
N LYS A 278 0.41 3.74 -8.65
CA LYS A 278 0.96 2.99 -7.50
C LYS A 278 1.59 1.66 -7.90
N ARG A 279 1.17 1.09 -9.04
CA ARG A 279 1.39 -0.33 -9.38
C ARG A 279 2.86 -0.72 -9.35
N THR A 280 3.74 0.02 -10.00
CA THR A 280 5.18 -0.31 -10.07
C THR A 280 5.82 -0.26 -8.69
N LEU A 281 5.58 0.82 -7.93
CA LEU A 281 6.11 0.98 -6.59
C LEU A 281 5.62 -0.13 -5.64
N LEU A 282 4.33 -0.46 -5.72
CA LEU A 282 3.73 -1.54 -4.92
C LEU A 282 4.38 -2.89 -5.21
N ILE A 283 4.49 -3.28 -6.48
CA ILE A 283 5.11 -4.53 -6.89
C ILE A 283 6.53 -4.63 -6.33
N ARG A 284 7.33 -3.58 -6.47
CA ARG A 284 8.72 -3.55 -6.02
C ARG A 284 8.84 -3.61 -4.49
N LEU A 285 7.99 -2.90 -3.76
CA LEU A 285 7.97 -2.95 -2.29
C LEU A 285 7.54 -4.34 -1.77
N LEU A 286 6.51 -4.93 -2.36
CA LEU A 286 6.08 -6.29 -2.00
C LEU A 286 7.15 -7.33 -2.31
N GLN A 287 7.90 -7.16 -3.40
CA GLN A 287 9.01 -8.05 -3.73
C GLN A 287 10.10 -8.05 -2.65
N ILE A 288 10.44 -6.89 -2.09
CA ILE A 288 11.38 -6.80 -0.96
C ILE A 288 10.83 -7.56 0.25
N GLY A 289 9.53 -7.39 0.54
CA GLY A 289 8.85 -8.11 1.61
C GLY A 289 8.89 -9.64 1.44
N ILE A 290 8.69 -10.13 0.21
CA ILE A 290 8.79 -11.56 -0.14
C ILE A 290 10.21 -12.07 0.11
N ASP A 291 11.21 -11.33 -0.35
CA ASP A 291 12.62 -11.71 -0.19
C ASP A 291 13.01 -11.80 1.28
N TRP A 292 12.74 -10.78 2.04
CA TRP A 292 13.16 -10.71 3.44
C TRP A 292 12.32 -11.60 4.36
N ARG A 293 11.05 -11.86 4.03
CA ARG A 293 10.30 -12.93 4.70
C ARG A 293 11.00 -14.27 4.54
N GLY A 294 11.48 -14.57 3.33
CA GLY A 294 12.25 -15.78 3.07
C GLY A 294 13.55 -15.84 3.86
N VAL A 295 14.25 -14.71 4.02
CA VAL A 295 15.47 -14.62 4.86
C VAL A 295 15.15 -14.97 6.31
N VAL A 296 14.10 -14.40 6.89
CA VAL A 296 13.69 -14.70 8.27
C VAL A 296 13.30 -16.17 8.43
N GLN A 297 12.56 -16.72 7.49
CA GLN A 297 12.16 -18.14 7.54
C GLN A 297 13.32 -19.10 7.40
N ALA A 298 14.38 -18.69 6.69
CA ALA A 298 15.62 -19.46 6.59
C ALA A 298 16.55 -19.28 7.82
N GLY A 299 16.09 -18.57 8.86
CA GLY A 299 16.84 -18.33 10.10
C GLY A 299 17.70 -17.06 10.09
N GLY A 300 17.47 -16.16 9.13
CA GLY A 300 18.12 -14.86 9.08
C GLY A 300 17.62 -13.90 10.14
N TYR A 301 18.48 -12.97 10.55
CA TYR A 301 18.18 -11.97 11.55
C TYR A 301 18.98 -10.68 11.29
N TRP A 302 18.45 -9.58 11.83
CA TRP A 302 19.05 -8.26 11.76
C TRP A 302 19.00 -7.62 13.16
N ASN A 303 20.00 -7.93 13.96
CA ASN A 303 20.13 -7.30 15.25
C ASN A 303 20.54 -5.84 15.13
N GLU A 304 20.32 -5.08 16.16
CA GLU A 304 20.69 -3.68 16.21
C GLU A 304 22.19 -3.49 15.95
N GLY A 305 22.51 -2.44 15.16
CA GLY A 305 23.86 -2.05 14.82
C GLY A 305 23.91 -0.54 14.51
N GLY A 306 23.63 0.29 15.49
CA GLY A 306 23.56 1.75 15.32
C GLY A 306 22.35 2.19 14.50
N GLY A 307 22.39 2.29 13.26
CA GLY A 307 21.29 2.51 12.34
C GLY A 307 21.38 1.58 11.13
N VAL A 308 22.32 0.64 11.14
CA VAL A 308 22.72 -0.08 9.93
C VAL A 308 21.68 -1.08 9.47
N THR A 309 21.08 -1.82 10.37
CA THR A 309 20.11 -2.90 10.06
C THR A 309 18.65 -2.47 10.18
N ASN A 310 18.42 -1.19 10.25
CA ASN A 310 17.11 -0.58 10.42
C ASN A 310 16.22 -0.75 9.17
N GLY A 311 14.89 -0.82 9.33
CA GLY A 311 13.92 -0.81 8.23
C GLY A 311 13.56 -2.15 7.60
N ARG A 312 14.06 -3.28 8.14
CA ARG A 312 13.82 -4.59 7.52
C ARG A 312 12.43 -5.16 7.82
N LYS A 313 11.85 -4.82 8.96
CA LYS A 313 10.55 -5.39 9.35
C LYS A 313 9.39 -4.85 8.53
N PHE A 314 9.44 -3.59 8.19
CA PHE A 314 8.34 -2.91 7.51
C PHE A 314 7.91 -3.60 6.20
N PRO A 315 8.77 -3.88 5.21
CA PRO A 315 8.32 -4.53 3.97
C PRO A 315 7.74 -5.92 4.18
N ILE A 316 8.26 -6.68 5.17
CA ILE A 316 7.74 -8.01 5.51
C ILE A 316 6.30 -7.88 6.01
N VAL A 317 6.05 -6.99 6.97
CA VAL A 317 4.71 -6.78 7.54
C VAL A 317 3.77 -6.18 6.51
N PHE A 318 4.26 -5.25 5.69
CA PHE A 318 3.47 -4.64 4.63
C PHE A 318 3.03 -5.68 3.59
N ALA A 319 3.94 -6.56 3.16
CA ALA A 319 3.61 -7.68 2.29
C ALA A 319 2.63 -8.66 2.96
N ALA A 320 2.81 -8.96 4.24
CA ALA A 320 1.89 -9.80 5.01
C ALA A 320 0.46 -9.23 5.08
N ARG A 321 0.33 -7.90 5.06
CA ARG A 321 -0.98 -7.25 5.04
C ARG A 321 -1.62 -7.21 3.66
N LEU A 322 -0.83 -7.15 2.61
CA LEU A 322 -1.33 -6.94 1.25
C LEU A 322 -1.40 -8.21 0.40
N ILE A 323 -0.60 -9.23 0.68
CA ILE A 323 -0.71 -10.53 0.00
C ILE A 323 -1.61 -11.42 0.85
N ASP A 324 -2.75 -11.82 0.30
CA ASP A 324 -3.74 -12.65 1.00
C ASP A 324 -3.36 -14.13 0.90
N ASP A 325 -2.32 -14.51 1.65
CA ASP A 325 -1.77 -15.86 1.66
C ASP A 325 -1.34 -16.28 3.07
N PRO A 326 -1.65 -17.52 3.51
CA PRO A 326 -1.26 -18.01 4.84
C PRO A 326 0.23 -17.92 5.15
N TYR A 327 1.09 -17.99 4.15
CA TYR A 327 2.53 -17.82 4.31
C TYR A 327 2.90 -16.46 4.92
N PHE A 328 2.13 -15.42 4.57
CA PHE A 328 2.35 -14.05 5.03
C PHE A 328 1.49 -13.66 6.23
N THR A 329 0.31 -14.25 6.38
CA THR A 329 -0.64 -13.85 7.44
C THR A 329 -0.20 -14.30 8.83
N ALA A 330 0.74 -15.22 8.93
CA ALA A 330 1.33 -15.60 10.21
C ALA A 330 2.08 -14.41 10.82
N GLU A 331 1.88 -14.19 12.12
CA GLU A 331 2.65 -13.23 12.90
C GLU A 331 4.16 -13.48 12.77
N MET A 332 4.95 -12.43 12.96
CA MET A 332 6.40 -12.58 13.01
C MET A 332 6.79 -13.57 14.10
N PRO A 333 7.70 -14.53 13.83
CA PRO A 333 8.11 -15.51 14.82
C PRO A 333 8.58 -14.87 16.13
N ALA A 334 8.22 -15.44 17.25
CA ALA A 334 8.65 -14.94 18.57
C ALA A 334 10.18 -14.95 18.74
N THR A 335 10.88 -15.77 17.95
CA THR A 335 12.34 -15.85 17.92
C THR A 335 13.00 -14.85 16.99
N ALA A 336 12.22 -14.14 16.16
CA ALA A 336 12.78 -13.18 15.20
C ALA A 336 13.54 -12.06 15.93
N ILE A 337 14.78 -11.83 15.51
CA ILE A 337 15.65 -10.76 16.01
C ILE A 337 15.69 -9.70 14.91
N ILE A 338 15.05 -8.58 15.15
CA ILE A 338 14.96 -7.46 14.21
C ILE A 338 15.29 -6.17 14.95
N HIS A 339 16.01 -5.30 14.30
CA HIS A 339 16.59 -4.08 14.85
C HIS A 339 15.57 -3.25 15.64
N GLU A 340 14.45 -2.89 15.03
CA GLU A 340 13.45 -2.02 15.64
C GLU A 340 12.89 -2.62 16.92
N ASP A 341 12.67 -3.94 16.91
CA ASP A 341 12.13 -4.63 18.09
C ASP A 341 13.17 -4.72 19.22
N THR A 342 14.45 -4.90 18.89
CA THR A 342 15.51 -4.99 19.91
C THR A 342 15.75 -3.65 20.59
N GLN A 343 15.38 -2.55 19.95
CA GLN A 343 15.58 -1.20 20.48
C GLN A 343 14.36 -0.65 21.25
N CYS A 344 13.16 -1.22 21.09
CA CYS A 344 11.96 -0.72 21.74
C CYS A 344 11.51 -1.62 22.88
N TYR A 345 11.16 -1.01 24.02
CA TYR A 345 10.65 -1.74 25.18
C TYR A 345 9.73 -0.85 26.02
N TYR A 346 8.91 -1.45 26.85
CA TYR A 346 8.07 -0.73 27.81
C TYR A 346 8.82 -0.38 29.10
N GLY A 347 8.63 0.84 29.58
CA GLY A 347 9.21 1.34 30.81
C GLY A 347 8.62 2.69 31.20
N ASN A 348 9.14 3.29 32.26
CA ASN A 348 8.74 4.61 32.74
C ASN A 348 9.81 5.64 32.32
N GLY A 349 9.53 6.41 31.27
CA GLY A 349 10.39 7.47 30.79
C GLY A 349 10.26 8.77 31.61
N TRP A 350 11.28 9.62 31.54
CA TRP A 350 11.39 10.86 32.32
C TRP A 350 10.24 11.86 32.08
N ALA A 351 9.66 11.89 30.89
CA ALA A 351 8.53 12.77 30.55
C ALA A 351 7.17 12.05 30.62
N GLY A 352 7.11 10.88 31.24
CA GLY A 352 5.91 10.04 31.29
C GLY A 352 5.75 9.15 30.06
N MET A 353 6.78 9.02 29.21
CA MET A 353 6.82 8.07 28.11
C MET A 353 6.66 6.64 28.66
N LYS A 354 5.86 5.84 27.92
CA LYS A 354 5.59 4.45 28.29
C LYS A 354 6.42 3.45 27.49
N ALA A 355 6.83 3.83 26.30
CA ALA A 355 7.67 3.03 25.44
C ALA A 355 9.02 3.73 25.23
N LEU A 356 10.08 3.03 25.53
CA LEU A 356 11.43 3.56 25.60
C LEU A 356 12.31 2.94 24.51
N TRP A 357 13.40 3.60 24.21
CA TRP A 357 14.41 3.16 23.29
C TRP A 357 15.70 2.79 24.02
N GLN A 358 16.42 1.77 23.52
CA GLN A 358 17.73 1.37 24.01
C GLN A 358 18.70 1.18 22.86
N MET A 359 19.99 1.40 23.13
CA MET A 359 21.07 1.03 22.21
C MET A 359 21.73 -0.26 22.72
N VAL A 360 21.69 -1.29 21.87
CA VAL A 360 22.18 -2.64 22.22
C VAL A 360 23.61 -2.86 21.74
N MET A 361 24.14 -1.95 20.91
CA MET A 361 25.36 -2.09 20.15
C MET A 361 26.65 -2.13 21.02
N HIS A 362 27.54 -3.02 20.66
CA HIS A 362 28.98 -3.06 20.92
C HIS A 362 29.49 -3.31 22.35
N HIS A 363 28.69 -3.22 23.39
CA HIS A 363 29.27 -3.21 24.75
C HIS A 363 28.45 -3.92 25.83
N GLY A 364 27.75 -4.97 25.50
CA GLY A 364 27.25 -6.04 26.40
C GLY A 364 26.44 -5.69 27.66
N THR A 365 26.58 -4.52 28.22
CA THR A 365 26.03 -4.21 29.55
C THR A 365 25.60 -2.75 29.71
N ARG A 366 25.18 -2.09 28.65
CA ARG A 366 24.75 -0.69 28.77
C ARG A 366 23.38 -0.59 29.45
N LEU A 367 23.29 0.35 30.37
CA LEU A 367 22.07 0.54 31.15
C LEU A 367 21.05 1.38 30.38
N PRO A 368 19.76 1.07 30.49
CA PRO A 368 18.70 1.93 29.98
C PRO A 368 18.81 3.34 30.56
N TYR A 369 18.60 4.38 29.74
CA TYR A 369 18.83 5.77 30.14
C TYR A 369 17.58 6.67 30.05
N MET A 370 16.56 6.31 29.29
CA MET A 370 15.42 7.18 29.02
C MET A 370 14.50 7.43 30.23
N HIS A 371 14.73 6.78 31.35
CA HIS A 371 14.09 7.11 32.63
C HIS A 371 14.68 8.38 33.27
N LEU A 372 15.88 8.80 32.84
CA LEU A 372 16.59 9.98 33.35
C LEU A 372 16.19 11.22 32.57
N HIS A 373 16.26 12.38 33.24
CA HIS A 373 16.14 13.65 32.54
C HIS A 373 17.37 13.86 31.59
N PRO A 374 17.17 14.36 30.37
CA PRO A 374 18.27 14.54 29.39
C PRO A 374 19.49 15.32 29.89
N SER A 375 19.32 16.22 30.84
CA SER A 375 20.46 16.93 31.46
C SER A 375 21.46 16.01 32.18
N GLN A 376 21.08 14.77 32.46
CA GLN A 376 21.93 13.77 33.12
C GLN A 376 22.65 12.85 32.12
N TYR A 377 22.33 12.91 30.82
CA TYR A 377 22.86 11.96 29.83
C TYR A 377 24.39 12.06 29.66
N SER A 378 24.97 13.27 29.76
CA SER A 378 26.42 13.47 29.60
C SER A 378 27.27 12.80 30.68
N THR A 379 26.70 12.52 31.85
CA THR A 379 27.44 11.96 33.00
C THR A 379 27.01 10.52 33.32
N TYR A 380 25.79 10.12 32.90
CA TYR A 380 25.30 8.79 33.19
C TYR A 380 26.04 7.73 32.36
N ASP A 381 26.43 6.65 33.01
CA ASP A 381 27.18 5.53 32.42
C ASP A 381 28.40 5.99 31.61
N GLY A 382 29.18 6.91 32.16
CA GLY A 382 30.37 7.46 31.50
C GLY A 382 30.10 8.26 30.22
N GLY A 383 28.88 8.82 30.08
CA GLY A 383 28.44 9.57 28.91
C GLY A 383 27.78 8.71 27.82
N TRP A 384 27.58 7.42 28.06
CA TRP A 384 26.95 6.54 27.09
C TRP A 384 25.50 6.88 26.83
N ALA A 385 24.78 7.43 27.80
CA ALA A 385 23.42 7.91 27.57
C ALA A 385 23.36 8.99 26.48
N ALA A 386 24.32 9.94 26.50
CA ALA A 386 24.43 10.96 25.45
C ALA A 386 24.79 10.36 24.10
N THR A 387 25.69 9.38 24.04
CA THR A 387 26.03 8.65 22.82
C THR A 387 24.81 7.89 22.28
N SER A 388 24.11 7.16 23.13
CA SER A 388 22.89 6.41 22.78
C SER A 388 21.81 7.35 22.24
N GLU A 389 21.58 8.49 22.88
CA GLU A 389 20.62 9.48 22.43
C GLU A 389 21.01 10.09 21.06
N SER A 390 22.31 10.30 20.83
CA SER A 390 22.81 10.73 19.51
C SER A 390 22.46 9.70 18.44
N TYR A 391 22.68 8.42 18.67
CA TYR A 391 22.29 7.34 17.74
C TYR A 391 20.78 7.24 17.56
N ARG A 392 20.00 7.38 18.62
CA ARG A 392 18.54 7.41 18.53
C ARG A 392 18.08 8.50 17.55
N ARG A 393 18.64 9.68 17.66
CA ARG A 393 18.28 10.88 16.87
C ARG A 393 18.84 10.82 15.45
N CYS A 394 20.14 10.56 15.29
CA CYS A 394 20.77 10.60 13.97
C CYS A 394 20.36 9.44 13.05
N CYS A 395 20.01 8.28 13.63
CA CYS A 395 20.22 7.06 12.88
C CYS A 395 19.03 6.11 12.92
N THR A 396 18.03 6.32 13.81
CA THR A 396 16.90 5.42 13.99
C THR A 396 15.56 6.15 14.00
N ILE A 397 15.16 6.72 15.13
CA ILE A 397 13.79 7.15 15.40
C ILE A 397 13.24 8.17 14.40
N LYS A 398 14.06 9.07 13.86
CA LYS A 398 13.61 10.05 12.86
C LYS A 398 13.17 9.44 11.52
N ALA A 399 13.58 8.20 11.24
CA ALA A 399 13.17 7.48 10.04
C ALA A 399 11.94 6.59 10.27
N TRP A 400 11.56 6.33 11.53
CA TRP A 400 10.50 5.39 11.87
C TRP A 400 9.07 5.90 11.68
N PRO A 401 8.73 7.20 11.79
CA PRO A 401 7.35 7.65 11.66
C PRO A 401 6.70 7.24 10.34
N ALA A 402 7.44 7.27 9.22
CA ALA A 402 6.89 6.85 7.94
C ALA A 402 6.51 5.37 7.91
N GLN A 403 7.39 4.48 8.35
CA GLN A 403 7.09 3.03 8.36
C GLN A 403 6.04 2.65 9.41
N ALA A 404 6.02 3.32 10.56
CA ALA A 404 5.01 3.12 11.58
C ALA A 404 3.62 3.52 11.06
N LEU A 405 3.49 4.71 10.51
CA LEU A 405 2.22 5.20 9.97
C LEU A 405 1.74 4.34 8.80
N ALA A 406 2.61 4.01 7.82
CA ALA A 406 2.23 3.16 6.70
C ALA A 406 1.77 1.77 7.16
N THR A 407 2.43 1.18 8.17
CA THR A 407 2.00 -0.08 8.77
C THR A 407 0.63 0.03 9.43
N LEU A 408 0.40 1.09 10.20
CA LEU A 408 -0.88 1.32 10.86
C LEU A 408 -2.00 1.56 9.86
N LEU A 409 -1.76 2.34 8.79
CA LEU A 409 -2.74 2.56 7.72
C LEU A 409 -3.13 1.27 7.01
N ALA A 410 -2.19 0.33 6.84
CA ALA A 410 -2.46 -1.00 6.30
C ALA A 410 -3.11 -1.97 7.31
N GLY A 411 -3.37 -1.56 8.55
CA GLY A 411 -3.91 -2.43 9.60
C GLY A 411 -2.90 -3.46 10.10
N GLY A 412 -1.61 -3.13 10.14
CA GLY A 412 -0.51 -4.07 10.34
C GLY A 412 0.03 -4.19 11.77
N LYS A 413 -0.59 -3.54 12.77
CA LYS A 413 -0.06 -3.52 14.15
C LYS A 413 0.12 -4.92 14.74
N ALA A 414 -0.91 -5.76 14.67
CA ALA A 414 -0.84 -7.14 15.16
C ALA A 414 0.18 -7.99 14.39
N ALA A 415 0.27 -7.82 13.06
CA ALA A 415 1.25 -8.53 12.24
C ALA A 415 2.69 -8.11 12.55
N TRP A 416 2.91 -6.87 12.97
CA TRP A 416 4.21 -6.42 13.47
C TRP A 416 4.59 -7.14 14.76
N ASN A 417 3.64 -7.35 15.65
CA ASN A 417 3.76 -8.11 16.89
C ASN A 417 4.87 -7.63 17.83
N HIS A 418 4.98 -6.31 17.97
CA HIS A 418 5.86 -5.64 18.95
C HIS A 418 5.37 -4.20 19.17
N ASP A 419 4.34 -4.05 20.01
CA ASP A 419 3.58 -2.81 20.17
C ASP A 419 4.42 -1.64 20.68
N SER A 420 5.43 -1.92 21.51
CA SER A 420 6.32 -0.89 22.01
C SER A 420 7.03 -0.09 20.93
N PHE A 421 7.16 -0.62 19.69
CA PHE A 421 7.67 0.13 18.57
C PHE A 421 6.74 1.30 18.19
N PHE A 422 5.45 1.04 18.03
CA PHE A 422 4.48 2.08 17.65
C PHE A 422 4.30 3.11 18.76
N ASP A 423 4.22 2.63 20.01
CA ASP A 423 4.06 3.50 21.18
C ASP A 423 5.31 4.37 21.38
N ASN A 424 6.52 3.86 21.06
CA ASN A 424 7.75 4.63 21.09
C ASN A 424 7.78 5.72 20.00
N VAL A 425 7.28 5.41 18.80
CA VAL A 425 7.18 6.41 17.72
C VAL A 425 6.13 7.48 18.05
N ASP A 426 5.00 7.10 18.62
CA ASP A 426 3.97 8.04 19.09
C ASP A 426 4.52 8.95 20.20
N ASP A 427 5.24 8.39 21.19
CA ASP A 427 5.92 9.14 22.24
C ASP A 427 6.97 10.09 21.64
N TRP A 428 7.76 9.64 20.66
CA TRP A 428 8.73 10.48 19.96
C TRP A 428 8.06 11.68 19.31
N MET A 429 7.03 11.46 18.51
CA MET A 429 6.35 12.54 17.78
C MET A 429 5.67 13.53 18.73
N ARG A 430 5.09 13.03 19.81
CA ARG A 430 4.42 13.85 20.84
C ARG A 430 5.39 14.70 21.65
N TYR A 431 6.46 14.10 22.15
CA TYR A 431 7.35 14.80 23.10
C TYR A 431 8.36 15.66 22.37
N GLU A 432 8.85 15.27 21.22
CA GLU A 432 9.76 16.12 20.43
C GLU A 432 9.05 17.37 19.92
N ASP A 433 7.78 17.29 19.57
CA ASP A 433 6.99 18.47 19.22
C ASP A 433 6.80 19.42 20.42
N LEU A 434 6.63 18.88 21.62
CA LEU A 434 6.60 19.68 22.83
C LEU A 434 7.91 20.42 23.08
N TYR A 435 9.05 19.80 22.77
CA TYR A 435 10.35 20.47 22.80
C TYR A 435 10.44 21.59 21.76
N ALA A 436 10.04 21.33 20.54
CA ALA A 436 10.01 22.34 19.49
C ALA A 436 9.11 23.56 19.86
N ALA A 437 8.08 23.32 20.66
CA ALA A 437 7.19 24.35 21.18
C ALA A 437 7.71 25.04 22.48
N GLY A 438 8.94 24.74 22.93
CA GLY A 438 9.50 25.30 24.16
C GLY A 438 8.89 24.74 25.45
N ARG A 439 8.17 23.62 25.40
CA ARG A 439 7.40 23.08 26.54
C ARG A 439 8.15 22.02 27.38
N GLY A 440 9.34 21.61 26.98
CA GLY A 440 10.09 20.56 27.67
C GLY A 440 11.24 21.02 28.55
N GLY A 441 11.55 22.30 28.56
CA GLY A 441 12.71 22.84 29.29
C GLY A 441 14.08 22.52 28.66
N LEU A 442 14.09 21.83 27.53
CA LEU A 442 15.27 21.51 26.73
C LEU A 442 15.15 22.16 25.36
N ALA A 443 16.09 23.03 25.03
CA ALA A 443 16.17 23.60 23.70
C ALA A 443 16.53 22.49 22.71
N ARG A 444 15.70 22.32 21.66
CA ARG A 444 16.08 21.56 20.47
C ARG A 444 17.17 22.33 19.74
N PRO A 445 18.27 21.73 19.26
CA PRO A 445 19.15 22.37 18.31
C PRO A 445 18.36 22.95 17.13
N SER A 446 18.71 24.13 16.68
CA SER A 446 17.92 24.91 15.69
C SER A 446 17.80 24.23 14.32
N ASP A 447 18.63 23.25 14.04
CA ASP A 447 18.70 22.48 12.80
C ASP A 447 18.08 21.07 12.91
N GLU A 448 17.57 20.69 14.09
CA GLU A 448 16.97 19.36 14.28
C GLU A 448 15.49 19.31 13.92
N THR A 449 15.17 18.43 13.00
CA THR A 449 13.78 18.08 12.64
C THR A 449 13.32 16.80 13.37
N THR A 450 12.00 16.68 13.62
CA THR A 450 11.43 15.49 14.24
C THR A 450 11.48 14.27 13.33
N VAL A 451 11.39 14.47 12.02
CA VAL A 451 11.50 13.44 10.99
C VAL A 451 12.45 13.89 9.90
N PHE A 452 13.09 12.95 9.19
CA PHE A 452 13.99 13.29 8.10
C PHE A 452 13.30 13.83 6.86
N ASP A 453 12.06 13.41 6.64
CA ASP A 453 11.36 13.72 5.41
C ASP A 453 10.11 14.56 5.68
N PRO A 454 9.98 15.75 5.05
CA PRO A 454 8.80 16.61 5.23
C PRO A 454 7.49 15.93 4.82
N PHE A 455 7.51 15.05 3.82
CA PHE A 455 6.32 14.28 3.42
C PHE A 455 5.85 13.34 4.53
N ALA A 456 6.78 12.64 5.19
CA ALA A 456 6.44 11.79 6.33
C ALA A 456 5.81 12.60 7.47
N ARG A 457 6.32 13.81 7.73
CA ARG A 457 5.74 14.72 8.71
C ARG A 457 4.32 15.15 8.32
N THR A 458 4.13 15.56 7.07
CA THR A 458 2.83 15.97 6.55
C THR A 458 1.80 14.84 6.68
N MET A 459 2.15 13.62 6.24
CA MET A 459 1.27 12.45 6.33
C MET A 459 0.95 12.09 7.78
N TRP A 460 1.92 12.21 8.69
CA TRP A 460 1.69 11.97 10.11
C TRP A 460 0.69 12.96 10.68
N ASP A 461 0.88 14.24 10.49
CA ASP A 461 0.02 15.29 11.04
C ASP A 461 -1.41 15.21 10.51
N LEU A 462 -1.57 14.88 9.22
CA LEU A 462 -2.88 14.75 8.59
C LEU A 462 -3.62 13.47 9.01
N HIS A 463 -2.92 12.35 9.16
CA HIS A 463 -3.58 11.05 9.14
C HIS A 463 -3.37 10.19 10.39
N ARG A 464 -2.35 10.46 11.24
CA ARG A 464 -2.09 9.61 12.41
C ARG A 464 -3.29 9.49 13.34
N ASN A 465 -3.98 10.58 13.60
CA ASN A 465 -5.15 10.61 14.50
C ASN A 465 -6.42 9.97 13.90
N SER A 466 -6.46 9.76 12.58
CA SER A 466 -7.58 9.12 11.88
C SER A 466 -7.34 7.62 11.63
N VAL A 467 -6.18 7.08 12.00
CA VAL A 467 -5.93 5.64 11.93
C VAL A 467 -6.92 4.91 12.85
N PRO A 468 -7.69 3.94 12.32
CA PRO A 468 -8.59 3.15 13.16
C PRO A 468 -7.83 2.40 14.26
N ALA A 469 -8.45 2.24 15.43
CA ALA A 469 -7.90 1.37 16.46
C ALA A 469 -7.73 -0.06 15.93
N GLN A 470 -6.59 -0.66 16.27
CA GLN A 470 -6.22 -1.98 15.80
C GLN A 470 -5.90 -2.89 16.98
N PRO A 471 -6.14 -4.21 16.87
CA PRO A 471 -5.61 -5.15 17.82
C PRO A 471 -4.08 -5.02 17.87
N GLY A 472 -3.51 -5.08 19.05
CA GLY A 472 -2.08 -5.15 19.25
C GLY A 472 -1.52 -6.54 18.96
N GLY A 473 -0.19 -6.63 19.01
CA GLY A 473 0.51 -7.90 18.99
C GLY A 473 0.38 -8.65 20.32
N THR A 474 0.86 -9.87 20.35
CA THR A 474 0.82 -10.74 21.53
C THR A 474 2.15 -10.81 22.26
N LEU A 475 3.24 -10.31 21.68
CA LEU A 475 4.59 -10.37 22.23
C LEU A 475 4.93 -9.11 23.03
N PHE A 476 4.92 -9.23 24.35
CA PHE A 476 5.37 -8.21 25.28
C PHE A 476 6.76 -8.58 25.78
N ARG A 477 7.79 -8.09 25.10
CA ARG A 477 9.19 -8.48 25.32
C ARG A 477 10.15 -7.31 25.14
N MET A 478 11.34 -7.40 25.73
CA MET A 478 12.50 -6.55 25.42
C MET A 478 13.73 -7.42 25.15
N TRP A 479 14.63 -6.90 24.35
CA TRP A 479 15.91 -7.55 24.13
C TRP A 479 16.87 -7.30 25.29
N ASN A 480 17.37 -8.36 25.90
CA ASN A 480 18.43 -8.26 26.89
C ASN A 480 19.78 -8.46 26.19
N ALA A 481 20.50 -7.37 26.01
CA ALA A 481 21.79 -7.37 25.33
C ALA A 481 22.86 -8.19 26.07
N SER A 482 22.79 -8.26 27.41
CA SER A 482 23.79 -9.00 28.20
C SER A 482 23.68 -10.51 28.04
N THR A 483 22.48 -11.01 27.78
CA THR A 483 22.20 -12.44 27.61
C THR A 483 21.94 -12.85 26.16
N ASN A 484 21.78 -11.86 25.25
CA ASN A 484 21.32 -12.07 23.88
C ASN A 484 20.00 -12.86 23.81
N GLN A 485 19.05 -12.49 24.65
CA GLN A 485 17.75 -13.18 24.74
C GLN A 485 16.60 -12.21 24.88
N TRP A 486 15.44 -12.62 24.41
CA TRP A 486 14.19 -11.96 24.70
C TRP A 486 13.75 -12.24 26.16
N VAL A 487 13.42 -11.21 26.90
CA VAL A 487 12.83 -11.30 28.23
C VAL A 487 11.45 -10.68 28.23
N ALA A 488 10.57 -11.12 29.12
CA ALA A 488 9.24 -10.55 29.26
C ALA A 488 9.32 -9.06 29.59
N ASN A 489 8.46 -8.25 28.95
CA ASN A 489 8.41 -6.80 29.17
C ASN A 489 6.98 -6.29 28.99
N THR A 490 6.23 -6.28 30.05
CA THR A 490 4.85 -5.83 30.05
C THR A 490 4.78 -4.30 30.16
N PRO A 491 3.83 -3.62 29.51
CA PRO A 491 3.64 -2.18 29.69
C PRO A 491 3.51 -1.80 31.18
N PRO A 492 3.99 -0.62 31.60
CA PRO A 492 3.75 -0.12 32.97
C PRO A 492 2.25 -0.10 33.28
N GLY A 493 1.86 -0.79 34.32
CA GLY A 493 0.45 -1.00 34.68
C GLY A 493 -0.17 -2.29 34.15
N GLY A 494 0.59 -3.14 33.45
CA GLY A 494 0.13 -4.41 32.90
C GLY A 494 -0.26 -4.31 31.41
N THR A 495 -0.67 -5.43 30.85
CA THR A 495 -1.20 -5.48 29.47
C THR A 495 -2.51 -4.71 29.40
N PRO A 496 -2.65 -3.68 28.55
CA PRO A 496 -3.91 -2.95 28.42
C PRO A 496 -5.07 -3.86 28.03
N VAL A 497 -6.26 -3.47 28.40
CA VAL A 497 -7.48 -4.08 27.88
C VAL A 497 -7.48 -3.94 26.34
N SER A 498 -7.82 -5.00 25.63
CA SER A 498 -7.93 -4.97 24.18
C SER A 498 -8.96 -3.96 23.71
N ALA A 499 -8.62 -3.18 22.66
CA ALA A 499 -9.53 -2.19 22.11
C ALA A 499 -10.85 -2.82 21.64
N PRO A 500 -12.00 -2.15 21.85
CA PRO A 500 -13.28 -2.64 21.35
C PRO A 500 -13.30 -2.72 19.81
N TYR A 501 -14.06 -3.67 19.29
CA TYR A 501 -14.38 -3.76 17.86
C TYR A 501 -15.89 -3.77 17.64
N PHE A 502 -16.31 -3.39 16.43
CA PHE A 502 -17.72 -3.22 16.06
C PHE A 502 -18.14 -4.28 15.06
N ASN A 503 -19.35 -4.82 15.23
CA ASN A 503 -19.96 -5.76 14.30
C ASN A 503 -21.45 -5.40 14.05
N PRO A 504 -21.86 -5.04 12.82
CA PRO A 504 -21.02 -4.88 11.62
C PRO A 504 -19.96 -3.77 11.78
N PRO A 505 -18.87 -3.81 11.00
CA PRO A 505 -17.85 -2.76 10.99
C PRO A 505 -18.39 -1.44 10.41
N ALA A 506 -17.58 -0.38 10.50
CA ALA A 506 -17.85 0.90 9.83
C ALA A 506 -18.23 0.71 8.37
N GLY A 507 -19.19 1.48 7.88
CA GLY A 507 -19.65 1.33 6.50
C GLY A 507 -20.87 2.16 6.15
N ASN A 508 -21.40 1.90 4.94
CA ASN A 508 -22.59 2.52 4.39
C ASN A 508 -23.78 1.56 4.48
N PHE A 509 -24.92 2.03 4.97
CA PHE A 509 -26.09 1.20 5.24
C PHE A 509 -27.36 1.85 4.67
N SER A 510 -28.25 1.04 4.12
CA SER A 510 -29.55 1.45 3.61
C SER A 510 -30.72 1.14 4.58
N SER A 511 -30.40 0.54 5.72
CA SER A 511 -31.38 0.22 6.77
C SER A 511 -30.73 0.34 8.15
N ALA A 512 -31.54 0.52 9.19
CA ALA A 512 -31.07 0.54 10.57
C ALA A 512 -30.23 -0.69 10.91
N GLN A 513 -29.19 -0.51 11.70
CA GLN A 513 -28.26 -1.53 12.14
C GLN A 513 -28.23 -1.61 13.66
N ASN A 514 -28.03 -2.81 14.19
CA ASN A 514 -27.73 -3.04 15.60
C ASN A 514 -26.25 -3.37 15.71
N ILE A 515 -25.45 -2.43 16.25
CA ILE A 515 -24.01 -2.56 16.30
C ILE A 515 -23.58 -3.24 17.61
N ALA A 516 -23.10 -4.47 17.50
CA ALA A 516 -22.47 -5.14 18.61
C ALA A 516 -21.07 -4.56 18.85
N ILE A 517 -20.72 -4.35 20.12
CA ILE A 517 -19.40 -3.89 20.55
C ILE A 517 -18.80 -4.98 21.43
N ALA A 518 -17.60 -5.43 21.11
CA ALA A 518 -16.94 -6.48 21.87
C ALA A 518 -15.43 -6.17 22.03
N THR A 519 -14.80 -6.81 23.02
CA THR A 519 -13.35 -6.82 23.23
C THR A 519 -12.90 -8.24 23.51
N SER A 520 -11.67 -8.58 23.14
CA SER A 520 -11.09 -9.90 23.43
C SER A 520 -10.66 -10.07 24.90
N THR A 521 -10.62 -9.00 25.69
CA THR A 521 -10.27 -9.08 27.12
C THR A 521 -11.47 -9.54 27.94
N SER A 522 -11.42 -10.75 28.46
CA SER A 522 -12.49 -11.30 29.28
C SER A 522 -12.72 -10.50 30.58
N GLY A 523 -13.98 -10.21 30.89
CA GLY A 523 -14.39 -9.47 32.05
C GLY A 523 -14.09 -7.98 32.02
N ALA A 524 -13.77 -7.41 30.83
CA ALA A 524 -13.68 -5.98 30.65
C ALA A 524 -15.07 -5.35 30.49
N THR A 525 -15.25 -4.16 31.01
CA THR A 525 -16.43 -3.31 30.81
C THR A 525 -16.17 -2.41 29.59
N ILE A 526 -17.19 -2.21 28.75
CA ILE A 526 -17.13 -1.33 27.60
C ILE A 526 -18.03 -0.11 27.84
N ARG A 527 -17.54 1.10 27.52
CA ARG A 527 -18.36 2.31 27.38
C ARG A 527 -18.27 2.85 25.98
N PHE A 528 -19.35 3.47 25.52
CA PHE A 528 -19.42 4.07 24.19
C PHE A 528 -20.10 5.42 24.18
N THR A 529 -19.91 6.18 23.09
CA THR A 529 -20.58 7.45 22.80
C THR A 529 -21.02 7.47 21.33
N THR A 530 -22.12 8.19 21.05
CA THR A 530 -22.67 8.39 19.69
C THR A 530 -22.72 9.86 19.27
N ASP A 531 -22.32 10.77 20.15
CA ASP A 531 -22.33 12.22 19.99
C ASP A 531 -20.97 12.80 19.57
N GLY A 532 -19.99 11.93 19.30
CA GLY A 532 -18.62 12.32 18.93
C GLY A 532 -17.71 12.62 20.13
N SER A 533 -18.22 12.66 21.37
CA SER A 533 -17.39 12.78 22.57
C SER A 533 -16.47 11.57 22.74
N THR A 534 -15.37 11.72 23.49
CA THR A 534 -14.44 10.61 23.74
C THR A 534 -14.86 9.88 25.02
N PRO A 535 -15.19 8.57 24.94
CA PRO A 535 -15.56 7.79 26.11
C PRO A 535 -14.33 7.55 27.01
N SER A 536 -14.58 7.41 28.32
CA SER A 536 -13.59 7.05 29.34
C SER A 536 -14.19 6.02 30.30
N PRO A 537 -13.43 5.43 31.25
CA PRO A 537 -14.00 4.56 32.27
C PRO A 537 -15.13 5.18 33.10
N THR A 538 -15.19 6.52 33.15
CA THR A 538 -16.20 7.30 33.89
C THR A 538 -17.17 8.08 33.00
N ALA A 539 -16.93 8.16 31.69
CA ALA A 539 -17.75 8.94 30.75
C ALA A 539 -18.21 8.06 29.56
N GLY A 540 -19.44 8.28 29.12
CA GLY A 540 -20.11 7.52 28.07
C GLY A 540 -21.07 6.47 28.64
N THR A 541 -21.86 5.84 27.78
CA THR A 541 -22.86 4.84 28.12
C THR A 541 -22.19 3.48 28.31
N VAL A 542 -22.51 2.75 29.38
CA VAL A 542 -22.06 1.36 29.55
C VAL A 542 -22.74 0.47 28.51
N TYR A 543 -21.93 -0.29 27.78
CA TYR A 543 -22.45 -1.22 26.79
C TYR A 543 -23.06 -2.46 27.47
N ALA A 544 -24.34 -2.69 27.23
CA ALA A 544 -25.07 -3.84 27.72
C ALA A 544 -25.75 -4.66 26.62
N SER A 545 -26.05 -4.02 25.48
CA SER A 545 -26.70 -4.67 24.33
C SER A 545 -26.29 -3.94 23.04
N PRO A 546 -26.51 -4.55 21.86
CA PRO A 546 -26.20 -3.90 20.57
C PRO A 546 -26.83 -2.50 20.44
N VAL A 547 -26.04 -1.54 19.97
CA VAL A 547 -26.42 -0.13 19.82
C VAL A 547 -27.23 0.05 18.54
N PRO A 548 -28.51 0.43 18.62
CA PRO A 548 -29.32 0.66 17.42
C PRO A 548 -28.90 1.98 16.78
N LEU A 549 -28.51 1.94 15.51
CA LEU A 549 -28.20 3.09 14.69
C LEU A 549 -29.12 3.13 13.46
N SER A 550 -29.76 4.27 13.21
CA SER A 550 -30.61 4.50 12.04
C SER A 550 -30.28 5.81 11.31
N ALA A 551 -29.33 6.58 11.84
CA ALA A 551 -28.84 7.81 11.25
C ALA A 551 -27.33 7.81 11.25
N THR A 552 -26.72 8.59 10.34
CA THR A 552 -25.26 8.72 10.25
C THR A 552 -24.67 9.12 11.58
N THR A 553 -23.83 8.23 12.13
CA THR A 553 -23.32 8.33 13.50
C THR A 553 -21.83 7.95 13.54
N THR A 554 -21.06 8.68 14.31
CA THR A 554 -19.71 8.30 14.70
C THR A 554 -19.76 7.64 16.07
N LEU A 555 -19.56 6.33 16.13
CA LEU A 555 -19.55 5.53 17.34
C LEU A 555 -18.11 5.43 17.86
N LYS A 556 -17.89 5.81 19.13
CA LYS A 556 -16.61 5.62 19.82
C LYS A 556 -16.81 4.70 21.00
N ALA A 557 -15.82 3.84 21.28
CA ALA A 557 -15.88 2.91 22.42
C ALA A 557 -14.50 2.72 23.07
N ILE A 558 -14.50 2.53 24.38
CA ILE A 558 -13.35 2.17 25.22
C ILE A 558 -13.69 0.93 26.04
N ALA A 559 -12.73 0.05 26.25
CA ALA A 559 -12.84 -1.06 27.19
C ALA A 559 -11.89 -0.84 28.37
N TYR A 560 -12.34 -1.20 29.58
CA TYR A 560 -11.56 -1.04 30.80
C TYR A 560 -11.85 -2.14 31.79
N LYS A 561 -10.88 -2.41 32.68
CA LYS A 561 -10.97 -3.43 33.72
C LYS A 561 -10.15 -2.96 34.92
N SER A 562 -10.70 -3.11 36.12
CA SER A 562 -10.01 -2.71 37.36
C SER A 562 -8.63 -3.37 37.49
N GLY A 563 -7.61 -2.58 37.80
CA GLY A 563 -6.22 -3.05 37.97
C GLY A 563 -5.47 -3.29 36.65
N VAL A 564 -6.06 -2.97 35.50
CA VAL A 564 -5.48 -3.13 34.17
C VAL A 564 -5.56 -1.79 33.42
N PRO A 565 -4.54 -1.37 32.66
CA PRO A 565 -4.63 -0.17 31.85
C PRO A 565 -5.80 -0.26 30.87
N ASP A 566 -6.46 0.86 30.66
CA ASP A 566 -7.58 0.99 29.74
C ASP A 566 -7.13 0.70 28.31
N SER A 567 -8.08 0.30 27.47
CA SER A 567 -7.83 0.17 26.03
C SER A 567 -7.66 1.53 25.35
N SER A 568 -7.12 1.53 24.15
CA SER A 568 -7.32 2.67 23.23
C SER A 568 -8.81 2.80 22.86
N VAL A 569 -9.23 4.03 22.52
CA VAL A 569 -10.59 4.30 22.04
C VAL A 569 -10.72 3.88 20.59
N SER A 570 -11.66 2.99 20.30
CA SER A 570 -12.05 2.63 18.94
C SER A 570 -13.05 3.64 18.41
N THR A 571 -12.92 4.04 17.13
CA THR A 571 -13.81 4.97 16.46
C THR A 571 -14.27 4.37 15.14
N ALA A 572 -15.58 4.41 14.86
CA ALA A 572 -16.17 3.93 13.61
C ALA A 572 -17.29 4.87 13.14
N LYS A 573 -17.31 5.20 11.85
CA LYS A 573 -18.39 6.01 11.24
C LYS A 573 -19.32 5.06 10.50
N PHE A 574 -20.61 5.14 10.86
CA PHE A 574 -21.71 4.44 10.21
C PHE A 574 -22.53 5.47 9.44
N THR A 575 -22.59 5.33 8.14
CA THR A 575 -23.32 6.28 7.27
C THR A 575 -24.59 5.63 6.79
N PHE A 576 -25.74 6.27 7.04
CA PHE A 576 -27.06 5.77 6.65
C PHE A 576 -27.62 6.61 5.51
N TYR A 577 -28.06 5.92 4.47
CA TYR A 577 -28.74 6.49 3.32
C TYR A 577 -30.23 6.08 3.31
N PRO A 578 -31.13 6.94 2.81
CA PRO A 578 -32.53 6.55 2.61
C PRO A 578 -32.65 5.28 1.73
N PRO A 579 -33.70 4.47 1.91
CA PRO A 579 -33.96 3.35 1.03
C PRO A 579 -34.01 3.78 -0.44
N GLY A 580 -33.46 2.98 -1.33
CA GLY A 580 -33.35 3.30 -2.76
C GLY A 580 -32.20 4.25 -3.12
N THR A 581 -31.33 4.59 -2.15
CA THR A 581 -30.09 5.31 -2.43
C THR A 581 -29.02 4.34 -2.93
N VAL A 582 -28.34 4.74 -3.98
CA VAL A 582 -27.20 4.04 -4.58
C VAL A 582 -25.94 4.88 -4.41
N VAL A 583 -24.84 4.24 -4.06
CA VAL A 583 -23.50 4.87 -3.99
C VAL A 583 -22.60 4.18 -5.02
N ALA A 584 -22.29 4.88 -6.08
CA ALA A 584 -21.27 4.48 -7.05
C ALA A 584 -19.91 5.02 -6.63
N THR A 585 -18.86 4.21 -6.73
CA THR A 585 -17.48 4.58 -6.38
C THR A 585 -16.57 4.46 -7.59
N ALA A 586 -15.54 5.28 -7.64
CA ALA A 586 -14.58 5.26 -8.75
C ALA A 586 -13.95 3.87 -8.94
N GLY A 587 -13.96 3.40 -10.19
CA GLY A 587 -13.47 2.07 -10.56
C GLY A 587 -14.35 0.90 -10.14
N GLY A 588 -15.49 1.16 -9.49
CA GLY A 588 -16.51 0.15 -9.20
C GLY A 588 -17.31 -0.24 -10.44
N SER A 589 -18.00 -1.39 -10.38
CA SER A 589 -18.95 -1.78 -11.42
C SER A 589 -20.18 -0.85 -11.43
N PHE A 590 -20.88 -0.81 -12.56
CA PHE A 590 -22.15 -0.10 -12.66
C PHE A 590 -23.13 -0.56 -11.57
N GLN A 591 -23.67 0.41 -10.86
CA GLN A 591 -24.77 0.19 -9.94
C GLN A 591 -26.07 0.23 -10.73
N ASN A 592 -26.80 -0.88 -10.74
CA ASN A 592 -27.98 -1.07 -11.57
C ASN A 592 -29.21 -1.27 -10.70
N THR A 593 -30.29 -0.53 -10.96
CA THR A 593 -31.58 -0.70 -10.25
C THR A 593 -32.72 -0.72 -11.25
N GLY A 594 -33.49 -1.80 -11.24
CA GLY A 594 -34.63 -1.97 -12.14
C GLY A 594 -35.80 -1.07 -11.76
N PHE A 595 -36.58 -0.65 -12.78
CA PHE A 595 -37.88 -0.03 -12.63
C PHE A 595 -38.86 -0.65 -13.65
N THR A 596 -40.15 -0.40 -13.47
CA THR A 596 -41.18 -0.88 -14.42
C THR A 596 -40.88 -0.42 -15.84
N PRO A 597 -40.78 -1.32 -16.85
CA PRO A 597 -40.39 -0.94 -18.22
C PRO A 597 -41.25 0.20 -18.79
N ARG A 598 -40.61 1.11 -19.50
CA ARG A 598 -41.22 2.25 -20.19
C ARG A 598 -40.89 2.14 -21.69
N ASN A 599 -41.92 2.17 -22.52
CA ASN A 599 -41.83 2.05 -23.98
C ASN A 599 -42.40 3.26 -24.74
N GLY A 600 -42.84 4.28 -24.03
CA GLY A 600 -43.37 5.55 -24.55
C GLY A 600 -42.70 6.76 -23.90
N GLY A 601 -43.43 7.89 -23.86
CA GLY A 601 -42.98 9.07 -23.15
C GLY A 601 -43.15 8.89 -21.63
N PHE A 602 -42.13 9.28 -20.84
CA PHE A 602 -42.23 9.28 -19.39
C PHE A 602 -41.27 10.33 -18.77
N SER A 603 -41.54 10.70 -17.54
CA SER A 603 -40.62 11.54 -16.74
C SER A 603 -39.92 10.70 -15.69
N ALA A 604 -38.65 11.00 -15.45
CA ALA A 604 -37.90 10.43 -14.32
C ALA A 604 -37.28 11.56 -13.47
N THR A 605 -37.22 11.34 -12.17
CA THR A 605 -36.59 12.28 -11.23
C THR A 605 -35.64 11.54 -10.31
N PHE A 606 -34.58 12.21 -9.90
CA PHE A 606 -33.62 11.73 -8.89
C PHE A 606 -32.79 12.90 -8.33
N THR A 607 -32.08 12.67 -7.25
CA THR A 607 -31.03 13.55 -6.78
C THR A 607 -29.68 12.87 -6.92
N ALA A 608 -28.64 13.64 -7.24
CA ALA A 608 -27.27 13.13 -7.33
C ALA A 608 -26.30 14.09 -6.62
N THR A 609 -25.42 13.53 -5.81
CA THR A 609 -24.45 14.26 -4.99
C THR A 609 -23.05 13.70 -5.25
N PRO A 610 -22.18 14.41 -5.99
CA PRO A 610 -20.80 14.03 -6.20
C PRO A 610 -19.98 14.31 -4.94
N SER A 611 -19.08 13.41 -4.55
CA SER A 611 -18.21 13.61 -3.37
C SER A 611 -17.06 14.58 -3.63
N ALA A 612 -16.74 14.86 -4.89
CA ALA A 612 -15.65 15.74 -5.33
C ALA A 612 -16.07 16.59 -6.53
N SER A 613 -15.35 17.67 -6.75
CA SER A 613 -15.40 18.46 -7.98
C SER A 613 -13.96 18.92 -8.33
N PRO A 614 -13.43 18.51 -9.49
CA PRO A 614 -14.06 17.67 -10.51
C PRO A 614 -14.14 16.20 -10.15
N THR A 615 -15.05 15.48 -10.81
CA THR A 615 -15.14 14.01 -10.87
C THR A 615 -15.48 13.62 -12.32
N ASP A 616 -15.59 12.34 -12.62
CA ASP A 616 -16.22 11.84 -13.86
C ASP A 616 -17.22 10.77 -13.47
N ALA A 617 -18.48 11.17 -13.33
CA ALA A 617 -19.53 10.33 -12.80
C ALA A 617 -20.81 10.46 -13.60
N VAL A 618 -21.54 9.37 -13.80
CA VAL A 618 -22.75 9.33 -14.60
C VAL A 618 -23.94 8.77 -13.84
N VAL A 619 -25.14 9.28 -14.19
CA VAL A 619 -26.41 8.63 -13.96
C VAL A 619 -27.05 8.41 -15.32
N GLY A 620 -27.52 7.18 -15.59
CA GLY A 620 -28.06 6.81 -16.89
C GLY A 620 -29.34 5.97 -16.80
N LEU A 621 -29.96 5.80 -17.97
CA LEU A 621 -31.09 4.87 -18.16
C LEU A 621 -30.73 3.88 -19.26
N SER A 622 -31.11 2.61 -19.09
CA SER A 622 -30.80 1.52 -20.04
C SER A 622 -31.98 0.55 -20.18
N ALA A 623 -31.94 -0.28 -21.21
CA ALA A 623 -32.90 -1.35 -21.47
C ALA A 623 -32.71 -2.58 -20.56
N ALA A 624 -31.52 -2.74 -19.96
CA ALA A 624 -31.14 -3.81 -19.05
C ALA A 624 -30.01 -3.33 -18.14
N ALA A 625 -29.54 -4.17 -17.22
CA ALA A 625 -28.37 -3.85 -16.41
C ALA A 625 -27.17 -3.50 -17.28
N ALA A 626 -26.59 -2.31 -17.06
CA ALA A 626 -25.42 -1.82 -17.79
C ALA A 626 -24.14 -2.45 -17.25
N ALA A 627 -23.21 -2.80 -18.14
CA ALA A 627 -21.84 -3.20 -17.83
C ALA A 627 -20.82 -2.16 -18.34
N THR A 628 -21.21 -1.41 -19.34
CA THR A 628 -20.39 -0.36 -19.98
C THR A 628 -21.20 0.91 -20.21
N TYR A 629 -20.53 2.02 -20.48
CA TYR A 629 -21.18 3.28 -20.87
C TYR A 629 -21.98 3.16 -22.17
N ALA A 630 -21.62 2.22 -23.05
CA ALA A 630 -22.33 1.99 -24.31
C ALA A 630 -23.74 1.44 -24.11
N ASP A 631 -24.03 0.82 -22.97
CA ASP A 631 -25.34 0.25 -22.63
C ASP A 631 -26.37 1.29 -22.20
N LEU A 632 -25.95 2.53 -21.94
CA LEU A 632 -26.80 3.61 -21.46
C LEU A 632 -27.42 4.39 -22.62
N ALA A 633 -28.74 4.47 -22.66
CA ALA A 633 -29.49 5.26 -23.66
C ALA A 633 -29.52 6.76 -23.31
N VAL A 634 -29.76 7.08 -22.04
CA VAL A 634 -29.77 8.44 -21.49
C VAL A 634 -28.62 8.55 -20.52
N ILE A 635 -27.82 9.63 -20.57
CA ILE A 635 -26.71 9.87 -19.64
C ILE A 635 -26.67 11.32 -19.22
N ILE A 636 -26.67 11.53 -17.91
CA ILE A 636 -26.29 12.77 -17.24
C ILE A 636 -24.91 12.54 -16.61
N ARG A 637 -24.00 13.50 -16.80
CA ARG A 637 -22.64 13.38 -16.33
C ARG A 637 -22.20 14.58 -15.48
N PHE A 638 -21.54 14.30 -14.37
CA PHE A 638 -20.67 15.23 -13.66
C PHE A 638 -19.28 15.07 -14.27
N SER A 639 -18.88 16.01 -15.12
CA SER A 639 -17.68 15.85 -15.96
C SER A 639 -16.40 16.21 -15.21
N SER A 640 -15.27 15.69 -15.69
CA SER A 640 -13.93 16.01 -15.21
C SER A 640 -13.52 17.49 -15.41
N SER A 641 -14.33 18.28 -16.13
CA SER A 641 -14.15 19.73 -16.23
C SER A 641 -14.86 20.54 -15.14
N GLY A 642 -15.51 19.88 -14.18
CA GLY A 642 -16.30 20.54 -13.12
C GLY A 642 -17.67 21.03 -13.56
N MET A 643 -18.18 20.55 -14.71
CA MET A 643 -19.48 20.94 -15.29
C MET A 643 -20.42 19.74 -15.36
N ILE A 644 -21.73 20.00 -15.30
CA ILE A 644 -22.74 18.98 -15.57
C ILE A 644 -23.06 19.05 -17.06
N ASP A 645 -23.02 17.89 -17.73
CA ASP A 645 -23.40 17.73 -19.13
C ASP A 645 -24.26 16.48 -19.35
N ALA A 646 -24.70 16.29 -20.58
CA ALA A 646 -25.57 15.20 -20.99
C ALA A 646 -25.16 14.63 -22.35
N ARG A 647 -25.43 13.34 -22.59
CA ARG A 647 -25.07 12.69 -23.85
C ARG A 647 -26.06 13.00 -24.94
N ASN A 648 -25.60 13.54 -26.07
CA ASN A 648 -26.40 13.75 -27.29
C ASN A 648 -25.83 12.91 -28.41
N GLY A 649 -26.45 11.77 -28.69
CA GLY A 649 -25.91 10.82 -29.66
C GLY A 649 -24.46 10.44 -29.37
N GLY A 650 -23.55 10.88 -30.24
CA GLY A 650 -22.11 10.57 -30.19
C GLY A 650 -21.28 11.45 -29.23
N ALA A 651 -21.82 12.55 -28.64
CA ALA A 651 -21.03 13.53 -27.89
C ALA A 651 -21.70 13.96 -26.59
N TYR A 652 -20.91 14.44 -25.60
CA TYR A 652 -21.41 15.12 -24.43
C TYR A 652 -21.58 16.61 -24.72
N GLN A 653 -22.70 17.17 -24.30
CA GLN A 653 -23.08 18.56 -24.51
C GLN A 653 -23.90 19.09 -23.37
N ALA A 654 -24.06 20.40 -23.26
CA ALA A 654 -24.99 21.05 -22.35
C ALA A 654 -25.60 22.27 -23.05
N ALA A 655 -26.91 22.43 -22.91
CA ALA A 655 -27.60 23.63 -23.39
C ALA A 655 -27.18 24.89 -22.61
N ARG A 656 -26.65 24.71 -21.41
CA ARG A 656 -26.15 25.77 -20.51
C ARG A 656 -24.96 25.23 -19.71
N SER A 657 -23.99 26.09 -19.47
CA SER A 657 -22.86 25.81 -18.58
C SER A 657 -23.35 25.80 -17.12
N ILE A 658 -23.30 24.64 -16.47
CA ILE A 658 -23.76 24.43 -15.10
C ILE A 658 -22.63 23.83 -14.29
N PRO A 659 -21.91 24.64 -13.49
CA PRO A 659 -20.86 24.14 -12.63
C PRO A 659 -21.44 23.35 -11.46
N TYR A 660 -20.66 22.39 -10.92
CA TYR A 660 -21.05 21.68 -9.72
C TYR A 660 -19.95 21.75 -8.65
N SER A 661 -20.35 21.52 -7.40
CA SER A 661 -19.46 21.52 -6.24
C SER A 661 -19.50 20.17 -5.53
N ALA A 662 -18.40 19.81 -4.89
CA ALA A 662 -18.30 18.62 -4.06
C ALA A 662 -19.34 18.63 -2.93
N ASN A 663 -19.89 17.47 -2.61
CA ASN A 663 -20.86 17.26 -1.53
C ASN A 663 -22.14 18.11 -1.65
N THR A 664 -22.45 18.62 -2.85
CA THR A 664 -23.66 19.39 -3.13
C THR A 664 -24.65 18.51 -3.89
N SER A 665 -25.89 18.46 -3.42
CA SER A 665 -26.95 17.67 -4.05
C SER A 665 -27.60 18.44 -5.18
N TYR A 666 -27.80 17.80 -6.32
CA TYR A 666 -28.50 18.34 -7.50
C TYR A 666 -29.72 17.50 -7.78
N ALA A 667 -30.88 18.14 -7.91
CA ALA A 667 -32.10 17.44 -8.32
C ALA A 667 -32.21 17.46 -9.85
N PHE A 668 -32.51 16.28 -10.42
CA PHE A 668 -32.67 16.11 -11.86
C PHE A 668 -34.09 15.70 -12.20
N ARG A 669 -34.57 16.22 -13.32
CA ARG A 669 -35.79 15.80 -13.96
C ARG A 669 -35.49 15.51 -15.43
N LEU A 670 -35.82 14.29 -15.85
CA LEU A 670 -35.69 13.84 -17.24
C LEU A 670 -37.10 13.75 -17.83
N VAL A 671 -37.24 14.15 -19.09
CA VAL A 671 -38.40 13.86 -19.93
C VAL A 671 -37.91 13.03 -21.09
N VAL A 672 -38.31 11.77 -21.12
CA VAL A 672 -37.76 10.75 -22.03
C VAL A 672 -38.85 10.34 -23.02
N ASN A 673 -38.52 10.25 -24.28
CA ASN A 673 -39.36 9.70 -25.34
C ASN A 673 -38.65 8.49 -25.97
N VAL A 674 -39.08 7.28 -25.59
CA VAL A 674 -38.46 6.04 -26.05
C VAL A 674 -38.78 5.80 -27.53
N VAL A 675 -39.93 6.24 -28.02
CA VAL A 675 -40.35 6.02 -29.43
C VAL A 675 -39.45 6.83 -30.38
N ASP A 676 -39.18 8.07 -30.04
CA ASP A 676 -38.37 8.98 -30.88
C ASP A 676 -36.87 8.90 -30.52
N HIS A 677 -36.49 8.08 -29.52
CA HIS A 677 -35.13 7.97 -28.99
C HIS A 677 -34.52 9.32 -28.59
N THR A 678 -35.31 10.15 -27.90
CA THR A 678 -34.91 11.47 -27.46
C THR A 678 -35.20 11.71 -25.99
N TYR A 679 -34.49 12.68 -25.40
CA TYR A 679 -34.78 13.13 -24.06
C TYR A 679 -34.45 14.60 -23.81
N SER A 680 -35.12 15.19 -22.85
CA SER A 680 -34.74 16.47 -22.26
C SER A 680 -34.37 16.28 -20.79
N ALA A 681 -33.39 17.05 -20.31
CA ALA A 681 -32.92 16.98 -18.95
C ALA A 681 -32.88 18.38 -18.32
N TYR A 682 -33.29 18.43 -17.07
CA TYR A 682 -33.33 19.62 -16.26
C TYR A 682 -32.63 19.35 -14.94
N VAL A 683 -31.89 20.33 -14.43
CA VAL A 683 -31.18 20.26 -13.16
C VAL A 683 -31.52 21.45 -12.26
N THR A 684 -31.76 21.16 -10.99
CA THR A 684 -32.02 22.19 -9.96
C THR A 684 -30.91 22.10 -8.91
N PRO A 685 -29.98 23.05 -8.87
CA PRO A 685 -29.03 23.18 -7.77
C PRO A 685 -29.76 23.49 -6.44
N VAL A 686 -29.15 23.10 -5.32
CA VAL A 686 -29.74 23.41 -3.99
C VAL A 686 -29.96 24.91 -3.84
N GLY A 687 -31.21 25.30 -3.51
CA GLY A 687 -31.60 26.71 -3.35
C GLY A 687 -31.70 27.50 -4.65
N GLY A 688 -31.50 26.87 -5.80
CA GLY A 688 -31.60 27.49 -7.13
C GLY A 688 -32.88 27.15 -7.85
N ALA A 689 -33.11 27.82 -9.00
CA ALA A 689 -34.19 27.48 -9.93
C ALA A 689 -33.77 26.33 -10.89
N GLU A 690 -34.77 25.61 -11.40
CA GLU A 690 -34.56 24.58 -12.42
C GLU A 690 -33.93 25.20 -13.69
N GLN A 691 -32.89 24.56 -14.20
CA GLN A 691 -32.16 24.97 -15.40
C GLN A 691 -32.20 23.88 -16.45
N THR A 692 -32.33 24.26 -17.71
CA THR A 692 -32.29 23.32 -18.85
C THR A 692 -30.87 22.88 -19.09
N LEU A 693 -30.62 21.60 -18.97
CA LEU A 693 -29.34 20.93 -19.28
C LEU A 693 -29.30 20.39 -20.71
N ALA A 694 -30.38 19.74 -21.10
CA ALA A 694 -30.53 19.14 -22.44
C ALA A 694 -31.95 19.36 -22.97
N LEU A 695 -32.11 19.63 -24.25
CA LEU A 695 -33.43 19.79 -24.91
C LEU A 695 -33.47 18.94 -26.18
N ASN A 696 -34.32 17.92 -26.19
CA ASN A 696 -34.48 16.96 -27.31
C ASN A 696 -33.16 16.33 -27.75
N TYR A 697 -32.30 15.96 -26.80
CA TYR A 697 -31.06 15.25 -27.10
C TYR A 697 -31.37 13.82 -27.55
N ALA A 698 -30.64 13.33 -28.56
CA ALA A 698 -30.75 11.96 -29.01
C ALA A 698 -30.19 10.97 -27.95
N PHE A 699 -30.79 9.80 -27.86
CA PHE A 699 -30.17 8.68 -27.13
C PHE A 699 -28.75 8.45 -27.64
N ARG A 700 -27.92 7.86 -26.80
CA ARG A 700 -26.58 7.45 -27.21
C ARG A 700 -26.66 6.63 -28.50
N THR A 701 -25.73 6.88 -29.43
CA THR A 701 -25.76 6.31 -30.79
C THR A 701 -25.93 4.79 -30.78
N GLU A 702 -25.29 4.09 -29.86
CA GLU A 702 -25.34 2.64 -29.72
C GLU A 702 -26.73 2.13 -29.22
N GLN A 703 -27.56 3.03 -28.73
CA GLN A 703 -28.86 2.73 -28.15
C GLN A 703 -30.04 3.25 -29.01
N GLY A 704 -29.79 3.59 -30.27
CA GLY A 704 -30.79 4.08 -31.22
C GLY A 704 -31.87 3.05 -31.67
N SER A 705 -31.82 1.82 -31.16
CA SER A 705 -32.80 0.75 -31.47
C SER A 705 -33.52 0.21 -30.24
N VAL A 706 -33.34 0.80 -29.07
CA VAL A 706 -34.01 0.31 -27.84
C VAL A 706 -35.52 0.61 -27.91
N THR A 707 -36.34 -0.35 -27.52
CA THR A 707 -37.80 -0.23 -27.53
C THR A 707 -38.42 -0.06 -26.16
N SER A 708 -37.61 -0.20 -25.10
CA SER A 708 -38.00 0.08 -23.71
C SER A 708 -36.79 0.39 -22.83
N LEU A 709 -37.03 1.15 -21.76
CA LEU A 709 -36.06 1.38 -20.71
C LEU A 709 -36.63 0.85 -19.39
N ASN A 710 -35.83 0.12 -18.63
CA ASN A 710 -36.27 -0.54 -17.39
C ASN A 710 -35.23 -0.51 -16.26
N THR A 711 -34.07 0.08 -16.49
CA THR A 711 -32.99 0.12 -15.50
C THR A 711 -32.40 1.54 -15.44
N TRP A 712 -32.21 2.06 -14.24
CA TRP A 712 -31.36 3.22 -14.02
C TRP A 712 -30.02 2.80 -13.42
N ASN A 713 -29.00 3.56 -13.72
CA ASN A 713 -27.63 3.17 -13.51
C ASN A 713 -26.83 4.33 -12.95
N ALA A 714 -25.83 4.02 -12.11
CA ALA A 714 -24.84 5.00 -11.67
C ALA A 714 -23.45 4.37 -11.77
N ASN A 715 -22.45 5.17 -12.17
CA ASN A 715 -21.06 4.78 -12.21
C ASN A 715 -20.15 6.00 -12.01
N VAL A 716 -18.97 5.78 -11.49
CA VAL A 716 -17.89 6.75 -11.39
C VAL A 716 -16.68 6.18 -12.11
N ASP A 717 -16.14 6.93 -13.06
CA ASP A 717 -14.99 6.49 -13.86
C ASP A 717 -13.78 6.19 -12.98
N ALA A 718 -13.01 5.18 -13.36
CA ALA A 718 -11.81 4.76 -12.63
C ALA A 718 -10.76 5.88 -12.54
N ALA A 719 -10.71 6.78 -13.52
CA ALA A 719 -9.82 7.94 -13.52
C ALA A 719 -10.16 8.98 -12.44
N ALA A 720 -11.39 8.95 -11.89
CA ALA A 720 -11.83 9.80 -10.79
C ALA A 720 -11.57 9.16 -9.41
N ALA A 721 -10.41 8.55 -9.21
CA ALA A 721 -10.05 7.75 -8.04
C ALA A 721 -10.37 8.48 -6.71
N GLY A 722 -10.88 7.73 -5.75
CA GLY A 722 -11.25 8.25 -4.43
C GLY A 722 -12.56 9.01 -4.38
N THR A 723 -13.25 9.18 -5.53
CA THR A 723 -14.54 9.88 -5.58
C THR A 723 -15.72 8.92 -5.60
N SER A 724 -16.90 9.44 -5.26
CA SER A 724 -18.15 8.70 -5.31
C SER A 724 -19.29 9.59 -5.76
N LEU A 725 -20.37 8.96 -6.24
CA LEU A 725 -21.63 9.59 -6.56
C LEU A 725 -22.75 8.93 -5.76
N VAL A 726 -23.45 9.70 -4.96
CA VAL A 726 -24.64 9.26 -4.24
C VAL A 726 -25.86 9.64 -5.07
N VAL A 727 -26.68 8.67 -5.47
CA VAL A 727 -27.94 8.88 -6.20
C VAL A 727 -29.11 8.40 -5.35
N ALA A 728 -30.10 9.27 -5.14
CA ALA A 728 -31.22 8.96 -4.28
C ALA A 728 -32.55 9.42 -4.90
N GLY A 729 -33.64 8.86 -4.42
CA GLY A 729 -34.99 9.28 -4.77
C GLY A 729 -35.36 9.08 -6.24
N PHE A 730 -34.76 8.08 -6.91
CA PHE A 730 -35.12 7.76 -8.29
C PHE A 730 -36.60 7.36 -8.38
N SER A 731 -37.33 8.02 -9.27
CA SER A 731 -38.73 7.71 -9.61
C SER A 731 -38.95 7.85 -11.10
N ALA A 732 -39.57 6.86 -11.72
CA ALA A 732 -40.03 6.92 -13.11
C ALA A 732 -41.56 7.01 -13.11
N GLY A 733 -42.10 8.12 -13.62
CA GLY A 733 -43.54 8.34 -13.79
C GLY A 733 -44.19 7.36 -14.76
N THR A 734 -45.49 7.36 -14.79
CA THR A 734 -46.27 6.62 -15.81
C THR A 734 -46.09 7.31 -17.18
N ASN A 735 -46.40 6.56 -18.24
CA ASN A 735 -46.39 7.10 -19.60
C ASN A 735 -47.40 8.28 -19.67
N GLU A 736 -46.85 9.51 -19.76
CA GLU A 736 -47.63 10.70 -20.12
C GLU A 736 -47.15 11.22 -21.48
N PRO A 737 -48.02 11.79 -22.29
CA PRO A 737 -47.59 12.44 -23.51
C PRO A 737 -46.61 13.59 -23.11
N PRO A 738 -45.53 13.82 -23.86
CA PRO A 738 -44.59 14.88 -23.59
C PRO A 738 -45.36 16.22 -23.49
N PRO A 739 -45.03 17.11 -22.54
CA PRO A 739 -45.61 18.44 -22.53
C PRO A 739 -45.34 19.12 -23.88
N GLY A 740 -46.38 19.59 -24.55
CA GLY A 740 -46.24 20.28 -25.82
C GLY A 740 -45.27 21.46 -25.68
N PRO A 741 -44.66 21.91 -26.77
CA PRO A 741 -43.74 23.04 -26.74
C PRO A 741 -44.44 24.25 -26.07
N PRO A 742 -43.71 25.08 -25.33
CA PRO A 742 -44.33 26.26 -24.68
C PRO A 742 -45.05 27.11 -25.72
N THR A 743 -46.37 27.08 -25.70
CA THR A 743 -47.21 27.98 -26.50
C THR A 743 -47.10 29.36 -25.90
N GLY A 744 -46.25 30.24 -26.46
CA GLY A 744 -46.12 31.58 -25.94
C GLY A 744 -44.93 32.43 -26.38
N LEU A 745 -44.20 32.04 -27.44
CA LEU A 745 -43.30 33.00 -28.09
C LEU A 745 -44.11 33.79 -29.16
N LYS A 746 -44.74 34.89 -28.76
CA LYS A 746 -45.11 35.96 -29.67
C LYS A 746 -43.82 36.51 -30.29
N VAL A 747 -43.59 36.21 -31.56
CA VAL A 747 -42.63 36.95 -32.37
C VAL A 747 -43.16 38.38 -32.51
N ILE A 748 -42.54 39.33 -31.82
CA ILE A 748 -42.74 40.76 -32.08
C ILE A 748 -42.01 41.07 -33.38
N PRO A 749 -42.65 41.50 -34.45
CA PRO A 749 -41.93 41.89 -35.66
C PRO A 749 -41.08 43.12 -35.33
N LYS A 750 -39.80 43.07 -35.69
CA LYS A 750 -38.92 44.21 -35.69
C LYS A 750 -39.46 45.22 -36.71
N ASN A 751 -39.98 46.36 -36.27
CA ASN A 751 -40.22 47.49 -37.16
C ASN A 751 -38.84 48.05 -37.53
N ASP A 752 -38.44 47.84 -38.77
CA ASP A 752 -37.44 48.65 -39.44
C ASP A 752 -38.09 50.00 -39.78
N ASN A 753 -37.81 51.04 -39.03
CA ASN A 753 -37.84 52.43 -39.48
C ASN A 753 -37.06 53.33 -38.51
N ASN A 754 -36.01 53.94 -39.10
CA ASN A 754 -35.08 55.00 -38.70
C ASN A 754 -33.86 54.62 -37.92
#